data_27bccbf23afb9c1124bc2c9030706315
#
_entry.id   27bccbf23afb9c1124bc2c9030706315
#
_cell.length_a   1.000
_cell.length_b   1.000
_cell.length_c   1.000
_cell.angle_alpha   90.00
_cell.angle_beta   90.00
_cell.angle_gamma   90.00
#
_symmetry.space_group_name_H-M   'P 1'
#
loop_
_entity.id
_entity.type
_entity.pdbx_description
1 polymer ?
#
loop_
_entity_poly.entity_id
_entity_poly.type
_entity_poly.pdbx_seq_one_letter_code
_entity_poly.pdbx_strand_id
1 'polypeptide(L)'
;MAIVYIVYEICRLVFLAVNWSMFSDSLTWQAFGEMLVGGWFFDTSAILYTNALYALLMLFPIHYKESALYQKVAKWVFVVVNAVSIVANLTDCVYFQYTTRRTTGTVFSEFKNENNLGSIFGVELLRHWYLVLIGVVLIAALWYFYRMPKGERPEAVKRPYRLKPMARYYAAQTVCLVVFVPFCVAGMRGGFTTAVRPITISNANQYVERPLEAAIVLNTPFSLIRTMGKKVFQVPDYYTAQQLDVIYSPIHMPNDSLTKRKKNVVVIIIESFGREYIGGFNKWLEGGRYKGYTPFVDSLMQHSATYQYSFCNGRKSIDGMPSVLSSIPMFIEPFFLTSASMNNVSGLAGELKKEGYYSAFFHGAENGSMGFQAFARATGFDDYFGRTEFDADKRFGGDKDFDGTWAIWDEPFLQFYATKMGEMKQPFMTALFTASSHHPFVIPDKYKRQFPEEGLPIHKCIRYTDNALRQFFNKAKTMPWYKNTIFVITSDHTNQSDHEYYQTDLGGFCSPVIFFDPSGEFKPGMRDAIAQQIDIMPTVLSYLGYDKKYVGFGIDLLTTPAKDTWAVNYINGFYQYVKGDYLLQWDGQKTKAMYRFRTDLLLKNNVADKEPKVRQEMERQVKAIIQSYMERMTQNRLVYANENNKKK
;
A
#
# COMPACT_ATOMS: atom_id res chain seq x y z
N MET A 1 -3.61 -18.76 -28.60
CA MET A 1 -2.71 -17.81 -27.89
C MET A 1 -2.82 -16.37 -28.44
N ALA A 2 -2.77 -16.12 -29.75
CA ALA A 2 -2.87 -14.74 -30.28
C ALA A 2 -4.09 -13.93 -29.76
N ILE A 3 -5.25 -14.55 -29.67
CA ILE A 3 -6.45 -13.88 -29.10
C ILE A 3 -6.25 -13.43 -27.66
N VAL A 4 -5.44 -14.13 -26.86
CA VAL A 4 -5.19 -13.77 -25.45
C VAL A 4 -4.38 -12.47 -25.37
N TYR A 5 -3.42 -12.24 -26.26
CA TYR A 5 -2.72 -10.96 -26.37
C TYR A 5 -3.68 -9.81 -26.63
N ILE A 6 -4.59 -9.99 -27.59
CA ILE A 6 -5.61 -8.98 -27.89
C ILE A 6 -6.48 -8.69 -26.65
N VAL A 7 -6.86 -9.71 -25.92
CA VAL A 7 -7.66 -9.58 -24.70
C VAL A 7 -6.89 -8.84 -23.60
N TYR A 8 -5.60 -9.14 -23.43
CA TYR A 8 -4.75 -8.43 -22.44
C TYR A 8 -4.58 -6.97 -22.82
N GLU A 9 -4.40 -6.66 -24.12
CA GLU A 9 -4.32 -5.27 -24.58
C GLU A 9 -5.65 -4.53 -24.38
N ILE A 10 -6.79 -5.18 -24.62
CA ILE A 10 -8.09 -4.59 -24.30
C ILE A 10 -8.22 -4.32 -22.80
N CYS A 11 -7.82 -5.26 -21.94
CA CYS A 11 -7.82 -5.05 -20.50
C CYS A 11 -6.89 -3.87 -20.09
N ARG A 12 -5.73 -3.71 -20.73
CA ARG A 12 -4.81 -2.59 -20.53
C ARG A 12 -5.46 -1.26 -20.92
N LEU A 13 -6.11 -1.20 -22.06
CA LEU A 13 -6.83 0.00 -22.51
C LEU A 13 -8.01 0.34 -21.59
N VAL A 14 -8.74 -0.67 -21.12
CA VAL A 14 -9.83 -0.48 -20.13
C VAL A 14 -9.24 0.04 -18.81
N PHE A 15 -8.12 -0.53 -18.34
CA PHE A 15 -7.42 -0.07 -17.15
C PHE A 15 -7.00 1.41 -17.29
N LEU A 16 -6.41 1.78 -18.42
CA LEU A 16 -6.03 3.16 -18.71
C LEU A 16 -7.24 4.09 -18.77
N ALA A 17 -8.33 3.67 -19.44
CA ALA A 17 -9.54 4.48 -19.56
C ALA A 17 -10.22 4.73 -18.21
N VAL A 18 -10.31 3.69 -17.36
CA VAL A 18 -10.92 3.79 -16.01
C VAL A 18 -10.09 4.67 -15.08
N ASN A 19 -8.75 4.69 -15.27
CA ASN A 19 -7.82 5.44 -14.43
C ASN A 19 -7.21 6.64 -15.17
N TRP A 20 -7.88 7.14 -16.22
CA TRP A 20 -7.37 8.18 -17.12
C TRP A 20 -6.86 9.43 -16.40
N SER A 21 -7.59 9.90 -15.39
CA SER A 21 -7.22 11.10 -14.62
C SER A 21 -5.86 11.00 -13.92
N MET A 22 -5.36 9.79 -13.65
CA MET A 22 -4.06 9.56 -13.02
C MET A 22 -2.89 9.60 -14.00
N PHE A 23 -3.17 9.49 -15.31
CA PHE A 23 -2.15 9.33 -16.35
C PHE A 23 -2.16 10.45 -17.39
N SER A 24 -3.29 11.16 -17.55
CA SER A 24 -3.52 12.11 -18.65
C SER A 24 -2.45 13.18 -18.82
N ASP A 25 -1.90 13.67 -17.70
CA ASP A 25 -1.00 14.84 -17.71
C ASP A 25 0.42 14.52 -18.17
N SER A 26 0.83 13.27 -18.12
CA SER A 26 2.17 12.82 -18.50
C SER A 26 2.20 11.94 -19.74
N LEU A 27 1.04 11.46 -20.20
CA LEU A 27 0.95 10.47 -21.27
C LEU A 27 1.09 11.13 -22.64
N THR A 28 2.28 11.02 -23.23
CA THR A 28 2.52 11.36 -24.64
C THR A 28 2.29 10.14 -25.52
N TRP A 29 2.04 10.35 -26.83
CA TRP A 29 1.92 9.23 -27.78
C TRP A 29 3.18 8.37 -27.85
N GLN A 30 4.36 8.98 -27.73
CA GLN A 30 5.63 8.26 -27.72
C GLN A 30 5.75 7.41 -26.46
N ALA A 31 5.55 7.99 -25.28
CA ALA A 31 5.58 7.27 -24.00
C ALA A 31 4.58 6.12 -23.97
N PHE A 32 3.36 6.35 -24.47
CA PHE A 32 2.35 5.30 -24.57
C PHE A 32 2.80 4.15 -25.49
N GLY A 33 3.43 4.47 -26.64
CA GLY A 33 4.00 3.45 -27.53
C GLY A 33 5.08 2.60 -26.84
N GLU A 34 5.97 3.23 -26.07
CA GLU A 34 7.00 2.52 -25.28
C GLU A 34 6.39 1.64 -24.19
N MET A 35 5.34 2.12 -23.53
CA MET A 35 4.60 1.33 -22.53
C MET A 35 3.89 0.11 -23.15
N LEU A 36 3.33 0.23 -24.36
CA LEU A 36 2.72 -0.91 -25.05
C LEU A 36 3.77 -1.95 -25.44
N VAL A 37 4.93 -1.51 -25.94
CA VAL A 37 6.04 -2.43 -26.22
C VAL A 37 6.49 -3.14 -24.94
N GLY A 38 6.69 -2.40 -23.85
CA GLY A 38 6.97 -2.97 -22.55
C GLY A 38 5.88 -3.96 -22.12
N GLY A 39 4.62 -3.53 -22.20
CA GLY A 39 3.45 -4.35 -21.87
C GLY A 39 3.44 -5.71 -22.55
N TRP A 40 3.82 -5.77 -23.81
CA TRP A 40 3.90 -7.02 -24.55
C TRP A 40 4.87 -8.04 -23.92
N PHE A 41 6.00 -7.61 -23.39
CA PHE A 41 6.94 -8.52 -22.69
C PHE A 41 6.31 -9.09 -21.42
N PHE A 42 5.62 -8.27 -20.63
CA PHE A 42 4.93 -8.71 -19.42
C PHE A 42 3.72 -9.58 -19.73
N ASP A 43 2.97 -9.27 -20.78
CA ASP A 43 1.86 -10.08 -21.26
C ASP A 43 2.33 -11.43 -21.77
N THR A 44 3.42 -11.49 -22.53
CA THR A 44 4.03 -12.74 -22.96
C THR A 44 4.37 -13.62 -21.77
N SER A 45 5.01 -13.08 -20.76
CA SER A 45 5.36 -13.81 -19.55
C SER A 45 4.11 -14.32 -18.83
N ALA A 46 3.13 -13.45 -18.58
CA ALA A 46 1.88 -13.82 -17.92
C ALA A 46 1.11 -14.90 -18.68
N ILE A 47 0.94 -14.73 -19.98
CA ILE A 47 0.20 -15.65 -20.85
C ILE A 47 0.86 -17.03 -20.85
N LEU A 48 2.18 -17.09 -20.93
CA LEU A 48 2.89 -18.37 -20.91
C LEU A 48 2.83 -19.06 -19.55
N TYR A 49 2.91 -18.31 -18.45
CA TYR A 49 2.74 -18.88 -17.11
C TYR A 49 1.31 -19.40 -16.89
N THR A 50 0.31 -18.57 -17.17
CA THR A 50 -1.09 -18.94 -16.93
C THR A 50 -1.54 -20.07 -17.83
N ASN A 51 -1.10 -20.09 -19.09
CA ASN A 51 -1.47 -21.12 -20.06
C ASN A 51 -0.46 -22.27 -20.13
N ALA A 52 0.46 -22.43 -19.17
CA ALA A 52 1.46 -23.51 -19.19
C ALA A 52 0.83 -24.90 -19.29
N LEU A 53 -0.24 -25.16 -18.53
CA LEU A 53 -0.97 -26.42 -18.59
C LEU A 53 -1.61 -26.64 -19.97
N TYR A 54 -2.23 -25.61 -20.55
CA TYR A 54 -2.79 -25.68 -21.89
C TYR A 54 -1.71 -25.96 -22.95
N ALA A 55 -0.57 -25.26 -22.86
CA ALA A 55 0.57 -25.47 -23.74
C ALA A 55 1.10 -26.92 -23.65
N LEU A 56 1.23 -27.44 -22.44
CA LEU A 56 1.63 -28.84 -22.22
C LEU A 56 0.62 -29.82 -22.82
N LEU A 57 -0.68 -29.60 -22.61
CA LEU A 57 -1.72 -30.45 -23.21
C LEU A 57 -1.62 -30.47 -24.74
N MET A 58 -1.29 -29.35 -25.37
CA MET A 58 -1.20 -29.26 -26.83
C MET A 58 0.13 -29.74 -27.40
N LEU A 59 1.23 -29.59 -26.69
CA LEU A 59 2.58 -29.94 -27.15
C LEU A 59 3.00 -31.37 -26.81
N PHE A 60 2.41 -31.95 -25.74
CA PHE A 60 2.82 -33.27 -25.29
C PHE A 60 2.57 -34.34 -26.40
N PRO A 61 3.55 -35.21 -26.70
CA PRO A 61 3.49 -36.13 -27.83
C PRO A 61 2.61 -37.36 -27.53
N ILE A 62 1.29 -37.14 -27.40
CA ILE A 62 0.28 -38.20 -27.23
C ILE A 62 -0.78 -38.13 -28.32
N HIS A 63 -1.12 -39.31 -28.88
CA HIS A 63 -2.10 -39.37 -29.97
C HIS A 63 -3.56 -39.14 -29.47
N TYR A 64 -3.84 -39.27 -28.17
CA TYR A 64 -5.14 -39.00 -27.60
C TYR A 64 -5.58 -37.53 -27.73
N LYS A 65 -4.63 -36.60 -27.92
CA LYS A 65 -4.94 -35.19 -28.12
C LYS A 65 -5.76 -34.93 -29.40
N GLU A 66 -5.73 -35.82 -30.34
CA GLU A 66 -6.54 -35.76 -31.57
C GLU A 66 -8.02 -36.16 -31.33
N SER A 67 -8.38 -36.61 -30.13
CA SER A 67 -9.74 -36.93 -29.80
C SER A 67 -10.60 -35.70 -29.49
N ALA A 68 -11.89 -35.73 -29.87
CA ALA A 68 -12.80 -34.62 -29.61
C ALA A 68 -12.96 -34.30 -28.12
N LEU A 69 -12.94 -35.33 -27.26
CA LEU A 69 -13.06 -35.15 -25.82
C LEU A 69 -11.83 -34.40 -25.27
N TYR A 70 -10.63 -34.83 -25.66
CA TYR A 70 -9.38 -34.14 -25.24
C TYR A 70 -9.38 -32.67 -25.66
N GLN A 71 -9.77 -32.40 -26.92
CA GLN A 71 -9.84 -31.01 -27.41
C GLN A 71 -10.89 -30.19 -26.70
N LYS A 72 -12.01 -30.78 -26.29
CA LYS A 72 -13.01 -30.11 -25.43
C LYS A 72 -12.37 -29.76 -24.05
N VAL A 73 -11.70 -30.71 -23.42
CA VAL A 73 -11.02 -30.47 -22.14
C VAL A 73 -9.95 -29.37 -22.27
N ALA A 74 -9.11 -29.45 -23.31
CA ALA A 74 -8.12 -28.42 -23.58
C ALA A 74 -8.74 -27.04 -23.80
N LYS A 75 -9.88 -26.95 -24.51
CA LYS A 75 -10.64 -25.72 -24.67
C LYS A 75 -11.12 -25.17 -23.31
N TRP A 76 -11.68 -26.03 -22.47
CA TRP A 76 -12.13 -25.61 -21.15
C TRP A 76 -10.98 -25.11 -20.28
N VAL A 77 -9.84 -25.81 -20.24
CA VAL A 77 -8.64 -25.36 -19.52
C VAL A 77 -8.22 -23.99 -20.02
N PHE A 78 -8.14 -23.79 -21.33
CA PHE A 78 -7.78 -22.52 -21.95
C PHE A 78 -8.75 -21.39 -21.53
N VAL A 79 -10.06 -21.62 -21.66
CA VAL A 79 -11.06 -20.58 -21.36
C VAL A 79 -11.10 -20.25 -19.88
N VAL A 80 -11.07 -21.24 -18.98
CA VAL A 80 -11.14 -21.01 -17.53
C VAL A 80 -9.93 -20.22 -17.04
N VAL A 81 -8.72 -20.62 -17.43
CA VAL A 81 -7.49 -19.95 -17.00
C VAL A 81 -7.47 -18.48 -17.47
N ASN A 82 -7.84 -18.25 -18.73
CA ASN A 82 -7.87 -16.89 -19.25
C ASN A 82 -9.05 -16.07 -18.73
N ALA A 83 -10.19 -16.70 -18.39
CA ALA A 83 -11.28 -16.01 -17.69
C ALA A 83 -10.84 -15.50 -16.32
N VAL A 84 -10.12 -16.31 -15.53
CA VAL A 84 -9.54 -15.88 -14.26
C VAL A 84 -8.58 -14.70 -14.47
N SER A 85 -7.76 -14.76 -15.50
CA SER A 85 -6.83 -13.67 -15.84
C SER A 85 -7.55 -12.36 -16.24
N ILE A 86 -8.66 -12.46 -16.99
CA ILE A 86 -9.49 -11.31 -17.35
C ILE A 86 -10.11 -10.71 -16.10
N VAL A 87 -10.71 -11.54 -15.25
CA VAL A 87 -11.33 -11.07 -14.00
C VAL A 87 -10.31 -10.36 -13.14
N ALA A 88 -9.11 -10.93 -12.97
CA ALA A 88 -8.04 -10.30 -12.20
C ALA A 88 -7.66 -8.92 -12.76
N ASN A 89 -7.46 -8.79 -14.08
CA ASN A 89 -7.13 -7.51 -14.71
C ASN A 89 -8.25 -6.46 -14.58
N LEU A 90 -9.51 -6.87 -14.72
CA LEU A 90 -10.65 -5.94 -14.64
C LEU A 90 -10.95 -5.53 -13.18
N THR A 91 -10.83 -6.43 -12.22
CA THR A 91 -10.94 -6.11 -10.79
C THR A 91 -9.88 -5.09 -10.41
N ASP A 92 -8.67 -5.23 -10.94
CA ASP A 92 -7.57 -4.32 -10.66
C ASP A 92 -7.77 -2.90 -11.22
N CYS A 93 -8.65 -2.72 -12.22
CA CYS A 93 -9.04 -1.38 -12.67
C CYS A 93 -9.67 -0.54 -11.54
N VAL A 94 -10.41 -1.18 -10.65
CA VAL A 94 -11.04 -0.54 -9.49
C VAL A 94 -10.07 -0.48 -8.32
N TYR A 95 -9.44 -1.60 -7.98
CA TYR A 95 -8.53 -1.71 -6.84
C TYR A 95 -7.34 -0.75 -6.95
N PHE A 96 -6.85 -0.48 -8.16
CA PHE A 96 -5.78 0.48 -8.42
C PHE A 96 -6.11 1.90 -7.99
N GLN A 97 -7.37 2.34 -8.10
CA GLN A 97 -7.79 3.68 -7.68
C GLN A 97 -7.51 3.94 -6.19
N TYR A 98 -7.51 2.88 -5.38
CA TYR A 98 -7.27 2.96 -3.94
C TYR A 98 -5.80 2.76 -3.56
N THR A 99 -5.09 1.90 -4.29
CA THR A 99 -3.74 1.48 -3.92
C THR A 99 -2.63 2.14 -4.74
N THR A 100 -2.98 2.70 -5.91
CA THR A 100 -2.05 3.26 -6.90
C THR A 100 -0.94 2.28 -7.33
N ARG A 101 -1.19 0.98 -7.18
CA ARG A 101 -0.29 -0.10 -7.61
C ARG A 101 -1.07 -1.31 -8.07
N ARG A 102 -0.49 -2.10 -8.98
CA ARG A 102 -1.08 -3.37 -9.40
C ARG A 102 -1.19 -4.34 -8.24
N THR A 103 -2.26 -5.12 -8.25
CA THR A 103 -2.49 -6.16 -7.24
C THR A 103 -1.34 -7.18 -7.25
N THR A 104 -0.82 -7.46 -6.06
CA THR A 104 0.25 -8.43 -5.80
C THR A 104 -0.26 -9.63 -5.01
N GLY A 105 0.56 -10.65 -4.83
CA GLY A 105 0.21 -11.87 -4.09
C GLY A 105 -0.17 -11.62 -2.62
N THR A 106 0.13 -10.45 -2.05
CA THR A 106 -0.26 -10.07 -0.69
C THR A 106 -1.77 -9.93 -0.53
N VAL A 107 -2.50 -9.66 -1.62
CA VAL A 107 -3.96 -9.51 -1.60
C VAL A 107 -4.67 -10.71 -0.96
N PHE A 108 -4.16 -11.92 -1.16
CA PHE A 108 -4.74 -13.11 -0.53
C PHE A 108 -4.59 -13.14 0.99
N SER A 109 -3.54 -12.50 1.52
CA SER A 109 -3.33 -12.36 2.96
C SER A 109 -4.10 -11.16 3.53
N GLU A 110 -4.26 -10.09 2.76
CA GLU A 110 -5.02 -8.89 3.14
C GLU A 110 -6.48 -9.26 3.41
N PHE A 111 -7.08 -10.08 2.54
CA PHE A 111 -8.50 -10.47 2.65
C PHE A 111 -8.75 -11.76 3.43
N LYS A 112 -7.72 -12.42 3.95
CA LYS A 112 -7.85 -13.75 4.59
C LYS A 112 -8.80 -13.75 5.80
N ASN A 113 -8.86 -12.66 6.55
CA ASN A 113 -9.64 -12.54 7.78
C ASN A 113 -10.89 -11.67 7.61
N GLU A 114 -11.24 -11.26 6.38
CA GLU A 114 -12.42 -10.46 6.11
C GLU A 114 -13.65 -11.37 5.97
N ASN A 115 -14.56 -11.27 6.93
CA ASN A 115 -15.82 -12.05 6.90
C ASN A 115 -16.87 -11.43 5.97
N ASN A 116 -16.70 -10.16 5.59
CA ASN A 116 -17.66 -9.38 4.79
C ASN A 116 -17.34 -9.37 3.29
N LEU A 117 -16.41 -10.21 2.82
CA LEU A 117 -15.98 -10.21 1.42
C LEU A 117 -17.13 -10.28 0.41
N GLY A 118 -18.15 -11.10 0.70
CA GLY A 118 -19.31 -11.22 -0.17
C GLY A 118 -20.10 -9.92 -0.36
N SER A 119 -20.24 -9.14 0.73
CA SER A 119 -20.91 -7.83 0.69
C SER A 119 -20.08 -6.81 -0.07
N ILE A 120 -18.78 -6.76 0.21
CA ILE A 120 -17.84 -5.83 -0.44
C ILE A 120 -17.81 -6.07 -1.95
N PHE A 121 -17.55 -7.31 -2.36
CA PHE A 121 -17.54 -7.67 -3.78
C PHE A 121 -18.89 -7.45 -4.44
N GLY A 122 -20.01 -7.74 -3.76
CA GLY A 122 -21.35 -7.54 -4.30
C GLY A 122 -21.64 -6.07 -4.62
N VAL A 123 -21.32 -5.17 -3.70
CA VAL A 123 -21.47 -3.71 -3.89
C VAL A 123 -20.60 -3.21 -5.04
N GLU A 124 -19.33 -3.62 -5.08
CA GLU A 124 -18.40 -3.18 -6.13
C GLU A 124 -18.77 -3.73 -7.51
N LEU A 125 -19.25 -4.97 -7.62
CA LEU A 125 -19.75 -5.53 -8.87
C LEU A 125 -20.95 -4.76 -9.41
N LEU A 126 -21.89 -4.35 -8.55
CA LEU A 126 -23.04 -3.55 -8.94
C LEU A 126 -22.63 -2.14 -9.37
N ARG A 127 -21.70 -1.54 -8.66
CA ARG A 127 -21.21 -0.18 -8.96
C ARG A 127 -20.45 -0.13 -10.27
N HIS A 128 -19.65 -1.16 -10.55
CA HIS A 128 -18.82 -1.28 -11.75
C HIS A 128 -19.35 -2.31 -12.74
N TRP A 129 -20.69 -2.41 -12.88
CA TRP A 129 -21.37 -3.38 -13.75
C TRP A 129 -20.85 -3.40 -15.20
N TYR A 130 -20.36 -2.25 -15.69
CA TYR A 130 -19.80 -2.15 -17.04
C TYR A 130 -18.51 -2.97 -17.20
N LEU A 131 -17.68 -3.08 -16.16
CA LEU A 131 -16.49 -3.96 -16.16
C LEU A 131 -16.89 -5.43 -16.18
N VAL A 132 -17.96 -5.78 -15.47
CA VAL A 132 -18.52 -7.13 -15.50
C VAL A 132 -19.00 -7.47 -16.91
N LEU A 133 -19.70 -6.55 -17.58
CA LEU A 133 -20.16 -6.72 -18.95
C LEU A 133 -18.95 -6.90 -19.91
N ILE A 134 -17.93 -6.06 -19.81
CA ILE A 134 -16.70 -6.21 -20.60
C ILE A 134 -16.07 -7.58 -20.35
N GLY A 135 -15.97 -8.02 -19.11
CA GLY A 135 -15.44 -9.33 -18.76
C GLY A 135 -16.22 -10.48 -19.40
N VAL A 136 -17.54 -10.43 -19.33
CA VAL A 136 -18.42 -11.42 -19.97
C VAL A 136 -18.21 -11.44 -21.49
N VAL A 137 -18.16 -10.27 -22.14
CA VAL A 137 -17.93 -10.16 -23.60
C VAL A 137 -16.55 -10.72 -23.97
N LEU A 138 -15.50 -10.42 -23.23
CA LEU A 138 -14.14 -10.94 -23.49
C LEU A 138 -14.06 -12.46 -23.30
N ILE A 139 -14.70 -13.01 -22.27
CA ILE A 139 -14.75 -14.46 -22.03
C ILE A 139 -15.57 -15.14 -23.14
N ALA A 140 -16.70 -14.56 -23.54
CA ALA A 140 -17.51 -15.08 -24.65
C ALA A 140 -16.71 -15.04 -25.98
N ALA A 141 -15.94 -13.97 -26.21
CA ALA A 141 -15.05 -13.87 -27.37
C ALA A 141 -13.97 -14.97 -27.36
N LEU A 142 -13.33 -15.22 -26.21
CA LEU A 142 -12.39 -16.35 -26.08
C LEU A 142 -13.04 -17.67 -26.44
N TRP A 143 -14.26 -17.92 -25.96
CA TRP A 143 -15.00 -19.14 -26.26
C TRP A 143 -15.38 -19.25 -27.73
N TYR A 144 -15.84 -18.18 -28.34
CA TYR A 144 -16.31 -18.12 -29.73
C TYR A 144 -15.16 -18.25 -30.74
N PHE A 145 -14.09 -17.50 -30.52
CA PHE A 145 -12.93 -17.50 -31.43
C PHE A 145 -11.95 -18.67 -31.21
N TYR A 146 -12.11 -19.43 -30.12
CA TYR A 146 -11.36 -20.66 -29.96
C TYR A 146 -11.84 -21.70 -30.97
N ARG A 147 -11.03 -21.92 -31.97
CA ARG A 147 -11.32 -22.91 -33.00
C ARG A 147 -10.68 -24.24 -32.65
N MET A 148 -11.51 -25.26 -32.45
CA MET A 148 -10.99 -26.64 -32.42
C MET A 148 -10.43 -27.00 -33.79
N PRO A 149 -9.35 -27.80 -33.85
CA PRO A 149 -8.84 -28.32 -35.10
C PRO A 149 -9.99 -29.03 -35.88
N LYS A 150 -10.28 -28.52 -37.07
CA LYS A 150 -11.24 -29.15 -37.99
C LYS A 150 -10.43 -29.92 -39.02
N GLY A 151 -10.59 -31.22 -39.06
CA GLY A 151 -9.93 -32.05 -40.02
C GLY A 151 -10.06 -33.54 -39.66
N GLU A 152 -9.81 -34.40 -40.64
CA GLU A 152 -9.68 -35.80 -40.34
C GLU A 152 -8.49 -36.06 -39.43
N ARG A 153 -8.62 -37.01 -38.50
CA ARG A 153 -7.50 -37.45 -37.68
C ARG A 153 -6.35 -37.86 -38.59
N PRO A 154 -5.10 -37.49 -38.25
CA PRO A 154 -3.92 -37.95 -39.01
C PRO A 154 -3.98 -39.47 -39.22
N GLU A 155 -3.64 -39.93 -40.40
CA GLU A 155 -3.67 -41.37 -40.71
C GLU A 155 -2.88 -42.19 -39.69
N ALA A 156 -1.79 -41.63 -39.16
CA ALA A 156 -0.97 -42.22 -38.11
C ALA A 156 -1.76 -42.64 -36.86
N VAL A 157 -2.88 -41.98 -36.55
CA VAL A 157 -3.71 -42.22 -35.33
C VAL A 157 -5.05 -42.85 -35.67
N LYS A 158 -5.32 -43.23 -36.92
CA LYS A 158 -6.49 -44.03 -37.33
C LYS A 158 -6.24 -45.52 -37.02
N ARG A 159 -7.24 -46.21 -36.51
CA ARG A 159 -7.14 -47.65 -36.25
C ARG A 159 -7.36 -48.45 -37.56
N PRO A 160 -6.64 -49.55 -37.79
CA PRO A 160 -5.59 -50.13 -36.93
C PRO A 160 -4.30 -49.32 -36.99
N TYR A 161 -3.58 -49.21 -35.86
CA TYR A 161 -2.33 -48.45 -35.78
C TYR A 161 -1.19 -49.11 -36.58
N ARG A 162 -0.55 -48.32 -37.43
CA ARG A 162 0.66 -48.77 -38.20
C ARG A 162 1.91 -48.16 -37.54
N LEU A 163 2.90 -49.03 -37.27
CA LEU A 163 4.13 -48.64 -36.54
C LEU A 163 4.90 -47.48 -37.19
N LYS A 164 5.16 -47.54 -38.52
CA LYS A 164 5.91 -46.45 -39.19
C LYS A 164 5.22 -45.07 -39.17
N PRO A 165 3.92 -44.95 -39.51
CA PRO A 165 3.22 -43.66 -39.38
C PRO A 165 3.16 -43.16 -37.96
N MET A 166 2.95 -44.03 -36.96
CA MET A 166 2.93 -43.64 -35.56
C MET A 166 4.31 -43.15 -35.07
N ALA A 167 5.39 -43.86 -35.45
CA ALA A 167 6.73 -43.44 -35.09
C ALA A 167 7.08 -42.06 -35.66
N ARG A 168 6.69 -41.78 -36.92
CA ARG A 168 6.87 -40.45 -37.53
C ARG A 168 6.02 -39.35 -36.79
N TYR A 169 4.79 -39.68 -36.43
CA TYR A 169 3.93 -38.76 -35.69
C TYR A 169 4.59 -38.41 -34.36
N TYR A 170 5.00 -39.38 -33.54
CA TYR A 170 5.66 -39.14 -32.27
C TYR A 170 6.97 -38.40 -32.42
N ALA A 171 7.80 -38.76 -33.41
CA ALA A 171 9.04 -38.04 -33.69
C ALA A 171 8.77 -36.55 -34.00
N ALA A 172 7.82 -36.26 -34.87
CA ALA A 172 7.46 -34.88 -35.21
C ALA A 172 6.94 -34.12 -34.00
N GLN A 173 6.07 -34.73 -33.18
CA GLN A 173 5.54 -34.10 -31.96
C GLN A 173 6.62 -33.86 -30.91
N THR A 174 7.57 -34.78 -30.76
CA THR A 174 8.72 -34.61 -29.86
C THR A 174 9.62 -33.48 -30.33
N VAL A 175 9.89 -33.38 -31.62
CA VAL A 175 10.65 -32.26 -32.21
C VAL A 175 9.92 -30.92 -31.91
N CYS A 176 8.61 -30.88 -32.14
CA CYS A 176 7.81 -29.70 -31.80
C CYS A 176 7.94 -29.34 -30.31
N LEU A 177 7.82 -30.31 -29.39
CA LEU A 177 7.98 -30.10 -27.96
C LEU A 177 9.37 -29.53 -27.63
N VAL A 178 10.41 -30.16 -28.13
CA VAL A 178 11.83 -29.77 -27.89
C VAL A 178 12.12 -28.37 -28.43
N VAL A 179 11.51 -27.98 -29.54
CA VAL A 179 11.69 -26.64 -30.11
C VAL A 179 10.88 -25.58 -29.33
N PHE A 180 9.61 -25.85 -29.02
CA PHE A 180 8.73 -24.83 -28.41
C PHE A 180 8.98 -24.61 -26.91
N VAL A 181 9.41 -25.62 -26.16
CA VAL A 181 9.67 -25.47 -24.72
C VAL A 181 10.71 -24.40 -24.40
N PRO A 182 11.89 -24.37 -25.07
CA PRO A 182 12.84 -23.26 -24.86
C PRO A 182 12.28 -21.87 -25.15
N PHE A 183 11.45 -21.73 -26.20
CA PHE A 183 10.80 -20.45 -26.50
C PHE A 183 9.78 -20.06 -25.42
N CYS A 184 9.02 -21.03 -24.91
CA CYS A 184 8.11 -20.77 -23.78
C CYS A 184 8.89 -20.34 -22.53
N VAL A 185 9.98 -21.03 -22.20
CA VAL A 185 10.83 -20.69 -21.06
C VAL A 185 11.45 -19.29 -21.23
N ALA A 186 11.95 -18.97 -22.43
CA ALA A 186 12.51 -17.66 -22.72
C ALA A 186 11.46 -16.55 -22.61
N GLY A 187 10.25 -16.77 -23.14
CA GLY A 187 9.14 -15.84 -23.00
C GLY A 187 8.71 -15.64 -21.55
N MET A 188 8.63 -16.72 -20.74
CA MET A 188 8.36 -16.63 -19.31
C MET A 188 9.44 -15.83 -18.57
N ARG A 189 10.69 -15.93 -18.97
CA ARG A 189 11.83 -15.24 -18.35
C ARG A 189 12.01 -13.79 -18.83
N GLY A 190 11.45 -13.44 -19.99
CA GLY A 190 11.65 -12.15 -20.64
C GLY A 190 12.89 -12.08 -21.52
N GLY A 191 13.49 -13.23 -21.91
CA GLY A 191 14.61 -13.28 -22.84
C GLY A 191 15.40 -14.60 -22.82
N PHE A 192 16.32 -14.74 -23.79
CA PHE A 192 17.13 -15.96 -24.02
C PHE A 192 18.48 -15.94 -23.30
N THR A 193 18.97 -14.78 -22.89
CA THR A 193 20.32 -14.65 -22.33
C THR A 193 20.41 -15.08 -20.88
N THR A 194 21.52 -15.66 -20.46
CA THR A 194 21.79 -16.03 -19.07
C THR A 194 21.93 -14.81 -18.13
N ALA A 195 22.31 -13.67 -18.71
CA ALA A 195 22.38 -12.39 -17.99
C ALA A 195 20.98 -11.83 -17.61
N VAL A 196 19.93 -12.27 -18.30
CA VAL A 196 18.56 -11.87 -17.98
C VAL A 196 18.05 -12.72 -16.82
N ARG A 197 18.05 -12.13 -15.62
CA ARG A 197 17.25 -12.68 -14.52
C ARG A 197 15.78 -12.66 -14.96
N PRO A 198 14.95 -13.61 -14.48
CA PRO A 198 13.52 -13.54 -14.81
C PRO A 198 12.96 -12.16 -14.49
N ILE A 199 12.27 -11.55 -15.46
CA ILE A 199 11.71 -10.21 -15.30
C ILE A 199 10.85 -10.11 -14.04
N THR A 200 10.95 -8.99 -13.35
CA THR A 200 10.24 -8.66 -12.11
C THR A 200 9.36 -7.43 -12.33
N ILE A 201 8.50 -7.11 -11.37
CA ILE A 201 7.67 -5.91 -11.42
C ILE A 201 8.53 -4.66 -11.66
N SER A 202 9.70 -4.55 -11.01
CA SER A 202 10.60 -3.41 -11.15
C SER A 202 11.10 -3.20 -12.58
N ASN A 203 11.14 -4.24 -13.43
CA ASN A 203 11.57 -4.10 -14.82
C ASN A 203 10.58 -3.27 -15.67
N ALA A 204 9.33 -3.08 -15.23
CA ALA A 204 8.38 -2.22 -15.92
C ALA A 204 8.87 -0.76 -15.97
N ASN A 205 9.65 -0.35 -14.96
CA ASN A 205 10.17 1.01 -14.84
C ASN A 205 11.14 1.43 -15.95
N GLN A 206 11.68 0.47 -16.73
CA GLN A 206 12.53 0.81 -17.88
C GLN A 206 11.75 1.41 -19.06
N TYR A 207 10.43 1.24 -19.10
CA TYR A 207 9.55 1.68 -20.17
C TYR A 207 8.73 2.94 -19.81
N VAL A 208 9.01 3.56 -18.66
CA VAL A 208 8.23 4.69 -18.15
C VAL A 208 9.13 5.77 -17.58
N GLU A 209 8.63 6.99 -17.60
CA GLU A 209 9.30 8.13 -16.97
C GLU A 209 8.86 8.29 -15.50
N ARG A 210 7.59 8.02 -15.20
CA ARG A 210 7.01 8.12 -13.86
C ARG A 210 6.71 6.73 -13.28
N PRO A 211 6.99 6.49 -11.98
CA PRO A 211 6.71 5.20 -11.32
C PRO A 211 5.26 4.72 -11.46
N LEU A 212 4.30 5.65 -11.38
CA LEU A 212 2.88 5.33 -11.49
C LEU A 212 2.53 4.68 -12.83
N GLU A 213 3.18 5.11 -13.91
CA GLU A 213 2.96 4.62 -15.27
C GLU A 213 3.38 3.15 -15.45
N ALA A 214 4.25 2.62 -14.59
CA ALA A 214 4.60 1.20 -14.59
C ALA A 214 3.36 0.30 -14.45
N ALA A 215 2.29 0.80 -13.83
CA ALA A 215 1.02 0.09 -13.76
C ALA A 215 0.34 -0.11 -15.11
N ILE A 216 0.60 0.73 -16.12
CA ILE A 216 0.10 0.55 -17.50
C ILE A 216 0.87 -0.58 -18.18
N VAL A 217 2.18 -0.65 -17.97
CA VAL A 217 3.06 -1.68 -18.54
C VAL A 217 2.75 -3.06 -17.96
N LEU A 218 2.54 -3.14 -16.64
CA LEU A 218 2.24 -4.38 -15.93
C LEU A 218 0.80 -4.87 -16.20
N ASN A 219 0.61 -6.17 -16.06
CA ASN A 219 -0.70 -6.80 -15.94
C ASN A 219 -0.82 -7.54 -14.60
N THR A 220 -2.05 -7.72 -14.12
CA THR A 220 -2.31 -8.28 -12.80
C THR A 220 -1.91 -9.76 -12.68
N PRO A 221 -2.16 -10.66 -13.65
CA PRO A 221 -1.66 -12.02 -13.58
C PRO A 221 -0.15 -12.12 -13.44
N PHE A 222 0.62 -11.29 -14.14
CA PHE A 222 2.08 -11.22 -13.98
C PHE A 222 2.46 -10.80 -12.56
N SER A 223 1.86 -9.71 -12.07
CA SER A 223 2.15 -9.17 -10.74
C SER A 223 1.86 -10.20 -9.65
N LEU A 224 0.72 -10.89 -9.72
CA LEU A 224 0.36 -11.97 -8.80
C LEU A 224 1.36 -13.11 -8.84
N ILE A 225 1.66 -13.67 -10.03
CA ILE A 225 2.57 -14.81 -10.19
C ILE A 225 3.96 -14.48 -9.69
N ARG A 226 4.44 -13.26 -9.93
CA ARG A 226 5.81 -12.86 -9.59
C ARG A 226 6.02 -12.54 -8.12
N THR A 227 4.97 -12.24 -7.39
CA THR A 227 5.05 -11.89 -5.96
C THR A 227 4.60 -13.02 -5.05
N MET A 228 3.87 -14.01 -5.57
CA MET A 228 3.38 -15.14 -4.78
C MET A 228 4.54 -16.01 -4.26
N GLY A 229 4.60 -16.20 -2.95
CA GLY A 229 5.55 -17.11 -2.30
C GLY A 229 7.02 -16.69 -2.33
N LYS A 230 7.35 -15.43 -2.70
CA LYS A 230 8.74 -14.97 -2.73
C LYS A 230 9.22 -14.38 -1.42
N LYS A 231 10.54 -14.48 -1.16
CA LYS A 231 11.23 -13.66 -0.17
C LYS A 231 11.21 -12.22 -0.69
N VAL A 232 10.39 -11.41 -0.04
CA VAL A 232 10.17 -10.01 -0.42
C VAL A 232 11.41 -9.16 -0.12
N PHE A 233 12.04 -9.40 1.04
CA PHE A 233 13.18 -8.62 1.50
C PHE A 233 14.49 -9.29 1.12
N GLN A 234 15.33 -8.58 0.36
CA GLN A 234 16.69 -8.98 -0.01
C GLN A 234 17.63 -7.87 0.41
N VAL A 235 18.64 -8.24 1.18
CA VAL A 235 19.65 -7.28 1.65
C VAL A 235 20.58 -6.88 0.50
N PRO A 236 20.61 -5.60 0.11
CA PRO A 236 21.61 -5.11 -0.81
C PRO A 236 22.96 -4.94 -0.10
N ASP A 237 24.04 -5.06 -0.83
CA ASP A 237 25.41 -4.88 -0.34
C ASP A 237 25.96 -3.51 -0.81
N TYR A 238 25.47 -2.43 -0.22
CA TYR A 238 25.92 -1.08 -0.52
C TYR A 238 27.07 -0.63 0.40
N TYR A 239 27.03 -1.03 1.68
CA TYR A 239 27.93 -0.56 2.73
C TYR A 239 28.31 -1.68 3.69
N THR A 240 29.51 -1.60 4.25
CA THR A 240 29.88 -2.41 5.41
C THR A 240 29.04 -1.98 6.63
N ALA A 241 28.94 -2.85 7.65
CA ALA A 241 28.18 -2.54 8.87
C ALA A 241 28.66 -1.25 9.54
N GLN A 242 29.98 -1.03 9.59
CA GLN A 242 30.57 0.20 10.18
C GLN A 242 30.21 1.45 9.37
N GLN A 243 30.25 1.38 8.04
CA GLN A 243 29.83 2.49 7.18
C GLN A 243 28.32 2.77 7.32
N LEU A 244 27.53 1.72 7.39
CA LEU A 244 26.08 1.82 7.53
C LEU A 244 25.70 2.56 8.82
N ASP A 245 26.25 2.16 9.96
CA ASP A 245 25.97 2.79 11.27
C ASP A 245 26.35 4.27 11.33
N VAL A 246 27.41 4.67 10.59
CA VAL A 246 27.82 6.09 10.50
C VAL A 246 26.87 6.90 9.62
N ILE A 247 26.32 6.31 8.54
CA ILE A 247 25.44 7.02 7.60
C ILE A 247 24.01 7.08 8.14
N TYR A 248 23.50 5.95 8.64
CA TYR A 248 22.15 5.85 9.16
C TYR A 248 22.01 4.70 10.17
N SER A 249 21.56 5.01 11.36
CA SER A 249 21.21 4.04 12.39
C SER A 249 19.76 4.24 12.85
N PRO A 250 18.90 3.21 12.82
CA PRO A 250 17.54 3.27 13.38
C PRO A 250 17.53 2.98 14.90
N ILE A 251 18.68 2.93 15.55
CA ILE A 251 18.77 2.78 17.01
C ILE A 251 18.75 4.16 17.64
N HIS A 252 17.68 4.43 18.39
CA HIS A 252 17.57 5.64 19.19
C HIS A 252 18.24 5.44 20.54
N MET A 253 19.11 6.40 20.87
CA MET A 253 19.81 6.45 22.15
C MET A 253 19.04 7.32 23.14
N PRO A 254 19.04 6.99 24.43
CA PRO A 254 18.42 7.85 25.42
C PRO A 254 19.07 9.24 25.42
N ASN A 255 18.24 10.24 25.69
CA ASN A 255 18.69 11.60 25.86
C ASN A 255 18.36 12.07 27.29
N ASP A 256 19.34 12.04 28.16
CA ASP A 256 19.20 12.36 29.59
C ASP A 256 18.84 13.84 29.84
N SER A 257 18.94 14.71 28.82
CA SER A 257 18.56 16.13 28.94
C SER A 257 17.05 16.34 28.84
N LEU A 258 16.27 15.34 28.48
CA LEU A 258 14.82 15.45 28.28
C LEU A 258 14.08 15.35 29.61
N THR A 259 13.10 16.22 29.79
CA THR A 259 12.21 16.20 30.97
C THR A 259 11.28 15.00 30.92
N LYS A 260 11.28 14.14 31.94
CA LYS A 260 10.32 13.07 32.06
C LYS A 260 8.89 13.60 32.29
N ARG A 261 7.96 13.18 31.48
CA ARG A 261 6.53 13.54 31.52
C ARG A 261 5.70 12.28 31.60
N LYS A 262 4.77 12.20 32.57
CA LYS A 262 3.80 11.12 32.66
C LYS A 262 2.44 11.53 32.08
N LYS A 263 2.43 11.93 30.81
CA LYS A 263 1.21 12.25 30.08
C LYS A 263 0.63 11.02 29.43
N ASN A 264 -0.70 10.96 29.33
CA ASN A 264 -1.35 9.99 28.46
C ASN A 264 -1.02 10.27 27.00
N VAL A 265 -1.06 9.25 26.19
CA VAL A 265 -0.84 9.33 24.73
C VAL A 265 -2.07 8.83 24.01
N VAL A 266 -2.60 9.64 23.11
CA VAL A 266 -3.73 9.29 22.25
C VAL A 266 -3.31 9.46 20.80
N VAL A 267 -3.28 8.36 20.05
CA VAL A 267 -2.95 8.37 18.62
C VAL A 267 -4.23 8.09 17.84
N ILE A 268 -4.63 9.02 16.98
CA ILE A 268 -5.78 8.89 16.10
C ILE A 268 -5.29 8.77 14.67
N ILE A 269 -5.44 7.59 14.09
CA ILE A 269 -5.14 7.30 12.69
C ILE A 269 -6.45 7.38 11.91
N ILE A 270 -6.56 8.35 11.02
CA ILE A 270 -7.79 8.60 10.28
C ILE A 270 -7.67 7.96 8.90
N GLU A 271 -8.61 7.07 8.57
CA GLU A 271 -8.69 6.40 7.28
C GLU A 271 -8.71 7.38 6.12
N SER A 272 -7.78 7.22 5.16
CA SER A 272 -7.75 7.93 3.88
C SER A 272 -7.76 9.48 3.98
N PHE A 273 -7.28 10.05 5.09
CA PHE A 273 -7.41 11.48 5.43
C PHE A 273 -6.22 12.30 4.92
N GLY A 274 -6.09 12.43 3.59
CA GLY A 274 -5.02 13.17 2.95
C GLY A 274 -4.96 14.65 3.36
N ARG A 275 -3.76 15.23 3.30
CA ARG A 275 -3.53 16.66 3.56
C ARG A 275 -4.34 17.58 2.65
N GLU A 276 -4.67 17.13 1.44
CA GLU A 276 -5.48 17.88 0.51
C GLU A 276 -6.79 18.37 1.13
N TYR A 277 -7.43 17.54 1.94
CA TYR A 277 -8.74 17.85 2.51
C TYR A 277 -8.70 18.89 3.63
N ILE A 278 -7.52 19.27 4.12
CA ILE A 278 -7.31 20.17 5.25
C ILE A 278 -6.95 21.57 4.74
N GLY A 279 -7.84 22.54 4.91
CA GLY A 279 -7.67 23.91 4.38
C GLY A 279 -6.44 24.62 4.94
N GLY A 280 -6.09 24.39 6.20
CA GLY A 280 -4.95 25.01 6.88
C GLY A 280 -3.60 24.74 6.23
N PHE A 281 -3.43 23.59 5.57
CA PHE A 281 -2.23 23.26 4.79
C PHE A 281 -2.24 23.82 3.37
N ASN A 282 -3.41 24.23 2.86
CA ASN A 282 -3.67 24.47 1.46
C ASN A 282 -4.09 25.89 1.12
N LYS A 283 -3.64 26.88 1.89
CA LYS A 283 -3.97 28.30 1.70
C LYS A 283 -3.54 28.86 0.32
N TRP A 284 -2.73 28.12 -0.42
CA TRP A 284 -2.23 28.49 -1.75
C TRP A 284 -3.11 27.93 -2.88
N LEU A 285 -3.95 26.94 -2.64
CA LEU A 285 -4.84 26.34 -3.64
C LEU A 285 -5.96 27.33 -4.05
N GLU A 286 -6.44 27.19 -5.27
CA GLU A 286 -7.53 27.98 -5.85
C GLU A 286 -7.35 29.50 -5.72
N GLY A 287 -6.10 29.96 -5.79
CA GLY A 287 -5.77 31.38 -5.60
C GLY A 287 -6.05 31.90 -4.19
N GLY A 288 -5.94 31.04 -3.18
CA GLY A 288 -6.14 31.37 -1.77
C GLY A 288 -7.58 31.23 -1.28
N ARG A 289 -8.49 30.68 -2.10
CA ARG A 289 -9.92 30.53 -1.77
C ARG A 289 -10.27 29.15 -1.21
N TYR A 290 -9.38 28.17 -1.36
CA TYR A 290 -9.62 26.82 -0.92
C TYR A 290 -9.75 26.73 0.60
N LYS A 291 -10.85 26.13 1.07
CA LYS A 291 -11.15 26.00 2.51
C LYS A 291 -11.01 24.56 3.03
N GLY A 292 -10.86 23.59 2.15
CA GLY A 292 -10.88 22.18 2.51
C GLY A 292 -12.24 21.70 3.02
N TYR A 293 -12.22 20.57 3.69
CA TYR A 293 -13.43 19.86 4.15
C TYR A 293 -13.45 19.62 5.66
N THR A 294 -12.48 20.18 6.42
CA THR A 294 -12.16 19.80 7.81
C THR A 294 -12.12 21.00 8.75
N PRO A 295 -13.21 21.77 8.90
CA PRO A 295 -13.23 22.99 9.70
C PRO A 295 -12.84 22.75 11.17
N PHE A 296 -13.10 21.57 11.74
CA PHE A 296 -12.69 21.26 13.11
C PHE A 296 -11.18 21.02 13.20
N VAL A 297 -10.62 20.18 12.30
CA VAL A 297 -9.17 19.92 12.28
C VAL A 297 -8.40 21.20 11.98
N ASP A 298 -8.89 22.06 11.07
CA ASP A 298 -8.31 23.38 10.80
C ASP A 298 -8.25 24.29 12.06
N SER A 299 -9.31 24.28 12.86
CA SER A 299 -9.35 24.99 14.13
C SER A 299 -8.37 24.39 15.16
N LEU A 300 -8.30 23.05 15.23
CA LEU A 300 -7.39 22.35 16.14
C LEU A 300 -5.92 22.61 15.80
N MET A 301 -5.58 22.69 14.51
CA MET A 301 -4.23 22.97 14.03
C MET A 301 -3.69 24.31 14.53
N GLN A 302 -4.53 25.29 14.77
CA GLN A 302 -4.09 26.60 15.32
C GLN A 302 -3.48 26.47 16.72
N HIS A 303 -3.82 25.40 17.43
CA HIS A 303 -3.33 25.08 18.77
C HIS A 303 -2.40 23.87 18.80
N SER A 304 -1.96 23.40 17.64
CA SER A 304 -1.16 22.18 17.45
C SER A 304 0.18 22.48 16.80
N ALA A 305 1.16 21.61 17.04
CA ALA A 305 2.35 21.57 16.21
C ALA A 305 2.07 20.74 14.95
N THR A 306 2.32 21.32 13.80
CA THR A 306 2.12 20.71 12.48
C THR A 306 3.33 20.92 11.58
N TYR A 307 3.37 20.24 10.43
CA TYR A 307 4.51 20.27 9.52
C TYR A 307 4.03 20.56 8.10
N GLN A 308 4.61 21.61 7.48
CA GLN A 308 4.25 22.01 6.12
C GLN A 308 4.49 20.93 5.09
N TYR A 309 5.51 20.10 5.29
CA TYR A 309 5.87 18.98 4.43
C TYR A 309 5.79 17.68 5.20
N SER A 310 4.64 17.05 5.21
CA SER A 310 4.40 15.80 5.94
C SER A 310 3.83 14.71 5.05
N PHE A 311 4.33 13.47 5.25
CA PHE A 311 4.10 12.36 4.33
C PHE A 311 3.74 11.07 5.08
N CYS A 312 2.89 10.24 4.46
CA CYS A 312 2.73 8.85 4.86
C CYS A 312 3.85 7.97 4.29
N ASN A 313 4.06 6.79 4.89
CA ASN A 313 5.10 5.86 4.47
C ASN A 313 4.56 4.66 3.69
N GLY A 314 3.27 4.65 3.34
CA GLY A 314 2.62 3.62 2.57
C GLY A 314 1.32 4.11 1.92
N ARG A 315 0.66 3.24 1.17
CA ARG A 315 -0.55 3.54 0.39
C ARG A 315 -1.75 2.68 0.77
N LYS A 316 -1.64 1.93 1.86
CA LYS A 316 -2.70 1.07 2.39
C LYS A 316 -2.74 1.21 3.91
N SER A 317 -3.90 0.93 4.51
CA SER A 317 -4.10 0.97 5.96
C SER A 317 -3.13 0.03 6.69
N ILE A 318 -2.84 -1.14 6.11
CA ILE A 318 -1.86 -2.10 6.66
C ILE A 318 -0.41 -1.57 6.63
N ASP A 319 -0.09 -0.57 5.82
CA ASP A 319 1.21 0.12 5.78
C ASP A 319 1.27 1.22 6.83
N GLY A 320 0.16 1.99 6.96
CA GLY A 320 0.10 3.17 7.84
C GLY A 320 0.21 2.81 9.32
N MET A 321 -0.45 1.75 9.74
CA MET A 321 -0.47 1.32 11.13
C MET A 321 0.95 1.03 11.70
N PRO A 322 1.81 0.21 11.05
CA PRO A 322 3.18 0.00 11.50
C PRO A 322 4.04 1.25 11.40
N SER A 323 3.80 2.11 10.40
CA SER A 323 4.54 3.36 10.24
C SER A 323 4.31 4.30 11.41
N VAL A 324 3.05 4.46 11.82
CA VAL A 324 2.67 5.34 12.93
C VAL A 324 3.06 4.77 14.30
N LEU A 325 2.76 3.50 14.53
CA LEU A 325 2.84 2.90 15.88
C LEU A 325 4.16 2.21 16.19
N SER A 326 4.93 1.81 15.17
CA SER A 326 6.20 1.10 15.34
C SER A 326 7.36 1.74 14.59
N SER A 327 7.16 2.92 13.98
CA SER A 327 8.20 3.61 13.22
C SER A 327 8.84 2.76 12.13
N ILE A 328 8.03 1.93 11.44
CA ILE A 328 8.49 1.01 10.37
C ILE A 328 7.89 1.45 9.03
N PRO A 329 8.68 1.94 8.07
CA PRO A 329 8.17 2.32 6.76
C PRO A 329 7.78 1.09 5.94
N MET A 330 6.92 1.26 4.94
CA MET A 330 6.63 0.22 3.96
C MET A 330 7.60 0.33 2.78
N PHE A 331 8.40 -0.72 2.57
CA PHE A 331 9.18 -0.91 1.35
C PHE A 331 8.83 -2.23 0.67
N ILE A 332 8.59 -2.17 -0.64
CA ILE A 332 8.26 -3.30 -1.52
C ILE A 332 6.88 -3.87 -1.20
N GLU A 333 6.69 -4.42 -0.01
CA GLU A 333 5.44 -5.02 0.46
C GLU A 333 5.22 -4.72 1.95
N PRO A 334 3.97 -4.65 2.43
CA PRO A 334 3.68 -4.54 3.85
C PRO A 334 4.34 -5.67 4.62
N PHE A 335 5.27 -5.36 5.54
CA PHE A 335 6.05 -6.42 6.21
C PHE A 335 5.16 -7.40 6.98
N PHE A 336 4.05 -6.90 7.54
CA PHE A 336 3.15 -7.73 8.34
C PHE A 336 2.37 -8.77 7.50
N LEU A 337 2.37 -8.64 6.16
CA LEU A 337 1.82 -9.63 5.23
C LEU A 337 2.89 -10.57 4.64
N THR A 338 4.12 -10.45 5.09
CA THR A 338 5.25 -11.28 4.67
C THR A 338 5.70 -12.21 5.79
N SER A 339 6.72 -13.04 5.55
CA SER A 339 7.34 -13.85 6.59
C SER A 339 7.97 -13.02 7.73
N ALA A 340 8.27 -11.73 7.47
CA ALA A 340 8.79 -10.82 8.51
C ALA A 340 7.73 -10.44 9.57
N SER A 341 6.45 -10.77 9.35
CA SER A 341 5.40 -10.65 10.38
C SER A 341 5.68 -11.47 11.65
N MET A 342 6.52 -12.50 11.53
CA MET A 342 6.96 -13.33 12.66
C MET A 342 8.14 -12.73 13.43
N ASN A 343 8.68 -11.60 13.00
CA ASN A 343 9.73 -10.90 13.72
C ASN A 343 9.21 -10.33 15.04
N ASN A 344 10.11 -10.26 16.01
CA ASN A 344 9.86 -9.48 17.22
C ASN A 344 9.81 -8.00 16.84
N VAL A 345 8.69 -7.35 17.08
CA VAL A 345 8.45 -5.95 16.78
C VAL A 345 8.07 -5.23 18.07
N SER A 346 8.67 -4.07 18.30
CA SER A 346 8.22 -3.16 19.34
C SER A 346 7.51 -1.97 18.69
N GLY A 347 6.56 -1.43 19.43
CA GLY A 347 5.86 -0.20 19.04
C GLY A 347 5.76 0.73 20.23
N LEU A 348 5.14 1.87 20.01
CA LEU A 348 4.91 2.89 21.03
C LEU A 348 4.27 2.30 22.30
N ALA A 349 3.28 1.41 22.14
CA ALA A 349 2.64 0.72 23.26
C ALA A 349 3.64 -0.16 24.05
N GLY A 350 4.43 -1.00 23.35
CA GLY A 350 5.41 -1.88 23.98
C GLY A 350 6.53 -1.13 24.67
N GLU A 351 7.00 0.00 24.11
CA GLU A 351 8.00 0.84 24.77
C GLU A 351 7.42 1.53 26.01
N LEU A 352 6.22 2.12 25.92
CA LEU A 352 5.58 2.78 27.07
C LEU A 352 5.12 1.81 28.15
N LYS A 353 4.82 0.57 27.82
CA LYS A 353 4.55 -0.50 28.79
C LYS A 353 5.72 -0.70 29.76
N LYS A 354 6.98 -0.53 29.29
CA LYS A 354 8.20 -0.57 30.13
C LYS A 354 8.27 0.59 31.13
N GLU A 355 7.46 1.64 30.93
CA GLU A 355 7.28 2.81 31.82
C GLU A 355 5.99 2.72 32.64
N GLY A 356 5.30 1.58 32.62
CA GLY A 356 4.08 1.32 33.42
C GLY A 356 2.79 1.88 32.83
N TYR A 357 2.77 2.22 31.52
CA TYR A 357 1.54 2.59 30.84
C TYR A 357 0.66 1.36 30.59
N TYR A 358 -0.65 1.54 30.79
CA TYR A 358 -1.66 0.66 30.22
C TYR A 358 -1.93 1.06 28.76
N SER A 359 -2.17 0.09 27.88
CA SER A 359 -2.35 0.40 26.45
C SER A 359 -3.51 -0.35 25.81
N ALA A 360 -4.24 0.34 24.93
CA ALA A 360 -5.36 -0.25 24.21
C ALA A 360 -5.46 0.26 22.75
N PHE A 361 -5.78 -0.66 21.84
CA PHE A 361 -6.00 -0.37 20.43
C PHE A 361 -7.50 -0.43 20.11
N PHE A 362 -8.00 0.54 19.33
CA PHE A 362 -9.41 0.67 18.98
C PHE A 362 -9.60 0.68 17.46
N HIS A 363 -10.50 -0.16 16.96
CA HIS A 363 -10.90 -0.16 15.55
C HIS A 363 -12.30 -0.73 15.37
N GLY A 364 -13.22 0.04 14.81
CA GLY A 364 -14.66 -0.29 14.76
C GLY A 364 -15.05 -1.46 13.84
N ALA A 365 -14.11 -2.06 13.11
CA ALA A 365 -14.35 -3.26 12.31
C ALA A 365 -14.41 -4.55 13.16
N GLU A 366 -14.75 -5.66 12.52
CA GLU A 366 -14.72 -6.97 13.17
C GLU A 366 -13.32 -7.29 13.73
N ASN A 367 -13.28 -7.93 14.89
CA ASN A 367 -12.04 -8.29 15.53
C ASN A 367 -11.24 -9.25 14.63
N GLY A 368 -9.98 -8.91 14.38
CA GLY A 368 -9.12 -9.66 13.46
C GLY A 368 -9.09 -9.13 12.02
N SER A 369 -9.98 -8.19 11.66
CA SER A 369 -9.97 -7.52 10.36
C SER A 369 -8.57 -6.96 10.04
N MET A 370 -8.11 -7.13 8.80
CA MET A 370 -6.80 -6.71 8.27
C MET A 370 -5.58 -7.06 9.15
N GLY A 371 -5.72 -7.95 10.12
CA GLY A 371 -4.64 -8.34 11.03
C GLY A 371 -4.32 -7.30 12.11
N PHE A 372 -5.13 -6.25 12.30
CA PHE A 372 -4.88 -5.17 13.25
C PHE A 372 -4.79 -5.66 14.69
N GLN A 373 -5.67 -6.59 15.09
CA GLN A 373 -5.62 -7.20 16.42
C GLN A 373 -4.31 -8.00 16.64
N ALA A 374 -3.87 -8.73 15.61
CA ALA A 374 -2.60 -9.47 15.68
C ALA A 374 -1.41 -8.52 15.78
N PHE A 375 -1.41 -7.40 15.02
CA PHE A 375 -0.38 -6.38 15.11
C PHE A 375 -0.37 -5.71 16.49
N ALA A 376 -1.52 -5.32 17.01
CA ALA A 376 -1.62 -4.70 18.33
C ALA A 376 -1.01 -5.60 19.40
N ARG A 377 -1.33 -6.90 19.40
CA ARG A 377 -0.72 -7.87 20.32
C ARG A 377 0.79 -8.01 20.13
N ALA A 378 1.25 -8.12 18.88
CA ALA A 378 2.67 -8.27 18.57
C ALA A 378 3.51 -7.05 19.00
N THR A 379 2.92 -5.84 19.02
CA THR A 379 3.59 -4.59 19.37
C THR A 379 3.38 -4.14 20.81
N GLY A 380 2.72 -4.97 21.63
CA GLY A 380 2.68 -4.84 23.09
C GLY A 380 1.46 -4.16 23.66
N PHE A 381 0.39 -3.91 22.88
CA PHE A 381 -0.89 -3.44 23.43
C PHE A 381 -1.48 -4.48 24.41
N ASP A 382 -2.02 -3.99 25.52
CA ASP A 382 -2.66 -4.82 26.54
C ASP A 382 -4.03 -5.29 26.07
N ASP A 383 -4.86 -4.40 25.53
CA ASP A 383 -6.21 -4.69 25.09
C ASP A 383 -6.48 -4.22 23.63
N TYR A 384 -7.51 -4.83 23.04
CA TYR A 384 -8.04 -4.49 21.73
C TYR A 384 -9.56 -4.33 21.83
N PHE A 385 -10.07 -3.21 21.39
CA PHE A 385 -11.50 -2.89 21.36
C PHE A 385 -11.98 -2.77 19.91
N GLY A 386 -12.66 -3.79 19.44
CA GLY A 386 -13.25 -3.85 18.11
C GLY A 386 -14.79 -3.76 18.15
N ARG A 387 -15.42 -4.24 17.08
CA ARG A 387 -16.88 -4.34 16.99
C ARG A 387 -17.44 -5.23 18.10
N THR A 388 -16.80 -6.34 18.45
CA THR A 388 -17.25 -7.24 19.52
C THR A 388 -17.44 -6.51 20.84
N GLU A 389 -16.48 -5.70 21.26
CA GLU A 389 -16.51 -4.96 22.49
C GLU A 389 -17.50 -3.78 22.44
N PHE A 390 -17.68 -3.18 21.25
CA PHE A 390 -18.69 -2.15 21.02
C PHE A 390 -20.09 -2.72 21.15
N ASP A 391 -20.40 -3.84 20.51
CA ASP A 391 -21.73 -4.48 20.52
C ASP A 391 -22.10 -5.01 21.93
N ALA A 392 -21.11 -5.39 22.72
CA ALA A 392 -21.29 -5.84 24.10
C ALA A 392 -21.65 -4.69 25.04
N ASP A 393 -21.24 -3.45 24.75
CA ASP A 393 -21.50 -2.28 25.59
C ASP A 393 -22.88 -1.67 25.32
N LYS A 394 -23.85 -1.97 26.20
CA LYS A 394 -25.26 -1.57 26.06
C LYS A 394 -25.51 -0.06 26.06
N ARG A 395 -24.50 0.77 26.30
CA ARG A 395 -24.57 2.22 26.21
C ARG A 395 -24.58 2.71 24.76
N PHE A 396 -24.24 1.85 23.79
CA PHE A 396 -24.13 2.15 22.37
C PHE A 396 -25.10 1.33 21.54
N GLY A 397 -25.26 1.67 20.25
CA GLY A 397 -26.33 1.13 19.42
C GLY A 397 -26.07 -0.28 18.88
N GLY A 398 -24.86 -0.86 19.03
CA GLY A 398 -24.49 -2.15 18.46
C GLY A 398 -24.64 -2.14 16.94
N ASP A 399 -25.28 -3.16 16.38
CA ASP A 399 -25.48 -3.31 14.93
C ASP A 399 -26.21 -2.12 14.25
N LYS A 400 -26.93 -1.29 14.99
CA LYS A 400 -27.57 -0.08 14.43
C LYS A 400 -26.56 0.98 14.03
N ASP A 401 -25.38 0.95 14.64
CA ASP A 401 -24.28 1.86 14.37
C ASP A 401 -23.25 1.28 13.38
N PHE A 402 -23.51 0.08 12.83
CA PHE A 402 -22.70 -0.53 11.80
C PHE A 402 -23.03 0.05 10.41
N ASP A 403 -22.01 0.32 9.59
CA ASP A 403 -22.16 0.94 8.27
C ASP A 403 -22.69 -0.03 7.18
N GLY A 404 -22.85 -1.30 7.55
CA GLY A 404 -23.32 -2.36 6.65
C GLY A 404 -22.21 -3.01 5.81
N THR A 405 -20.99 -2.50 5.88
CA THR A 405 -19.88 -2.96 5.03
C THR A 405 -18.60 -3.24 5.83
N TRP A 406 -18.05 -2.23 6.50
CA TRP A 406 -16.72 -2.30 7.09
C TRP A 406 -16.71 -2.27 8.62
N ALA A 407 -17.34 -1.27 9.21
CA ALA A 407 -17.14 -0.97 10.62
C ALA A 407 -18.32 -0.22 11.26
N ILE A 408 -18.28 -0.08 12.56
CA ILE A 408 -19.09 0.89 13.29
C ILE A 408 -18.75 2.29 12.79
N TRP A 409 -19.77 3.13 12.57
CA TRP A 409 -19.59 4.53 12.17
C TRP A 409 -18.63 5.28 13.11
N ASP A 410 -17.78 6.15 12.56
CA ASP A 410 -16.78 6.89 13.34
C ASP A 410 -17.39 7.68 14.50
N GLU A 411 -18.56 8.33 14.33
CA GLU A 411 -19.18 9.11 15.41
C GLU A 411 -19.47 8.26 16.65
N PRO A 412 -20.29 7.20 16.60
CA PRO A 412 -20.58 6.40 17.79
C PRO A 412 -19.31 5.66 18.30
N PHE A 413 -18.41 5.24 17.42
CA PHE A 413 -17.19 4.57 17.84
C PHE A 413 -16.22 5.51 18.58
N LEU A 414 -16.09 6.75 18.15
CA LEU A 414 -15.32 7.78 18.84
C LEU A 414 -15.93 8.15 20.21
N GLN A 415 -17.27 8.10 20.35
CA GLN A 415 -17.94 8.27 21.64
C GLN A 415 -17.68 7.09 22.59
N PHE A 416 -17.67 5.87 22.07
CA PHE A 416 -17.26 4.67 22.79
C PHE A 416 -15.81 4.78 23.24
N TYR A 417 -14.90 5.15 22.34
CA TYR A 417 -13.48 5.37 22.61
C TYR A 417 -13.26 6.34 23.79
N ALA A 418 -13.85 7.53 23.73
CA ALA A 418 -13.77 8.51 24.83
C ALA A 418 -14.29 7.96 26.16
N THR A 419 -15.37 7.15 26.11
CA THR A 419 -15.98 6.54 27.30
C THR A 419 -15.02 5.50 27.90
N LYS A 420 -14.46 4.62 27.08
CA LYS A 420 -13.50 3.60 27.53
C LYS A 420 -12.23 4.20 28.10
N MET A 421 -11.69 5.25 27.50
CA MET A 421 -10.55 5.97 28.07
C MET A 421 -10.85 6.57 29.45
N GLY A 422 -12.11 6.96 29.71
CA GLY A 422 -12.53 7.40 31.05
C GLY A 422 -12.49 6.30 32.12
N GLU A 423 -12.51 5.04 31.70
CA GLU A 423 -12.44 3.86 32.58
C GLU A 423 -10.98 3.37 32.81
N MET A 424 -9.99 3.91 32.04
CA MET A 424 -8.61 3.45 32.07
C MET A 424 -7.78 4.07 33.20
N LYS A 425 -6.84 3.29 33.73
CA LYS A 425 -5.83 3.78 34.66
C LYS A 425 -4.80 4.62 33.93
N GLN A 426 -4.50 5.81 34.45
CA GLN A 426 -3.44 6.66 33.95
C GLN A 426 -2.05 6.28 34.55
N PRO A 427 -0.95 6.45 33.83
CA PRO A 427 -0.93 6.90 32.45
C PRO A 427 -1.34 5.78 31.49
N PHE A 428 -2.01 6.14 30.40
CA PHE A 428 -2.38 5.22 29.35
C PHE A 428 -1.84 5.66 27.97
N MET A 429 -1.68 4.69 27.08
CA MET A 429 -1.46 4.91 25.65
C MET A 429 -2.57 4.23 24.87
N THR A 430 -3.28 4.99 24.05
CA THR A 430 -4.31 4.43 23.19
C THR A 430 -4.08 4.81 21.73
N ALA A 431 -4.40 3.89 20.83
CA ALA A 431 -4.46 4.13 19.40
C ALA A 431 -5.86 3.84 18.88
N LEU A 432 -6.39 4.72 18.05
CA LEU A 432 -7.66 4.52 17.37
C LEU A 432 -7.44 4.62 15.86
N PHE A 433 -8.07 3.71 15.12
CA PHE A 433 -8.09 3.71 13.67
C PHE A 433 -9.55 3.85 13.21
N THR A 434 -9.87 4.92 12.45
CA THR A 434 -11.22 5.18 11.93
C THR A 434 -11.50 4.35 10.68
N ALA A 435 -12.75 4.36 10.19
CA ALA A 435 -13.12 3.56 9.02
C ALA A 435 -14.13 4.24 8.07
N SER A 436 -14.83 5.30 8.48
CA SER A 436 -15.97 5.84 7.72
C SER A 436 -15.59 6.54 6.41
N SER A 437 -14.33 6.89 6.19
CA SER A 437 -13.86 7.43 4.91
C SER A 437 -13.36 6.37 3.93
N HIS A 438 -13.59 5.10 4.22
CA HIS A 438 -13.34 3.99 3.29
C HIS A 438 -14.43 3.92 2.20
N HIS A 439 -14.08 3.38 1.01
CA HIS A 439 -15.11 3.10 0.01
C HIS A 439 -16.15 2.10 0.57
N PRO A 440 -17.39 2.15 0.16
CA PRO A 440 -18.01 2.84 -0.96
C PRO A 440 -18.39 4.31 -0.71
N PHE A 441 -17.73 4.98 0.26
CA PHE A 441 -17.91 6.39 0.59
C PHE A 441 -19.36 6.75 0.95
N VAL A 442 -19.88 6.07 1.93
CA VAL A 442 -21.21 6.31 2.51
C VAL A 442 -21.09 7.02 3.86
N ILE A 443 -22.15 7.69 4.26
CA ILE A 443 -22.30 8.31 5.56
C ILE A 443 -23.68 7.98 6.15
N PRO A 444 -23.87 8.06 7.48
CA PRO A 444 -25.18 7.81 8.07
C PRO A 444 -26.27 8.72 7.49
N ASP A 445 -27.47 8.18 7.27
CA ASP A 445 -28.60 8.90 6.64
C ASP A 445 -28.93 10.23 7.33
N LYS A 446 -28.80 10.29 8.66
CA LYS A 446 -29.02 11.51 9.43
C LYS A 446 -28.10 12.67 9.02
N TYR A 447 -26.96 12.39 8.39
CA TYR A 447 -25.98 13.40 7.98
C TYR A 447 -26.01 13.74 6.49
N LYS A 448 -26.78 13.02 5.65
CA LYS A 448 -26.82 13.27 4.20
C LYS A 448 -27.22 14.70 3.82
N ARG A 449 -28.08 15.35 4.61
CA ARG A 449 -28.44 16.77 4.38
C ARG A 449 -27.36 17.74 4.82
N GLN A 450 -26.61 17.40 5.86
CA GLN A 450 -25.55 18.25 6.41
C GLN A 450 -24.26 18.16 5.59
N PHE A 451 -23.97 16.98 5.05
CA PHE A 451 -22.80 16.71 4.24
C PHE A 451 -23.24 16.15 2.88
N PRO A 452 -23.74 17.00 1.98
CA PRO A 452 -24.15 16.58 0.65
C PRO A 452 -22.94 16.08 -0.16
N GLU A 453 -23.22 15.26 -1.16
CA GLU A 453 -22.19 14.82 -2.10
C GLU A 453 -21.83 15.96 -3.04
N GLU A 454 -20.63 16.50 -2.87
CA GLU A 454 -20.05 17.58 -3.66
C GLU A 454 -18.59 17.23 -3.97
N GLY A 455 -18.20 17.33 -5.24
CA GLY A 455 -16.86 16.93 -5.69
C GLY A 455 -16.66 15.41 -5.66
N LEU A 456 -15.53 14.96 -5.12
CA LEU A 456 -15.24 13.53 -5.02
C LEU A 456 -16.10 12.84 -3.96
N PRO A 457 -16.51 11.57 -4.18
CA PRO A 457 -17.36 10.83 -3.23
C PRO A 457 -16.83 10.77 -1.80
N ILE A 458 -15.51 10.78 -1.62
CA ILE A 458 -14.85 10.76 -0.31
C ILE A 458 -15.09 12.05 0.50
N HIS A 459 -15.31 13.21 -0.15
CA HIS A 459 -15.38 14.51 0.56
C HIS A 459 -16.48 14.56 1.62
N LYS A 460 -17.66 13.98 1.35
CA LYS A 460 -18.73 13.89 2.36
C LYS A 460 -18.31 13.05 3.57
N CYS A 461 -17.51 11.98 3.35
CA CYS A 461 -16.99 11.14 4.42
C CYS A 461 -15.96 11.88 5.26
N ILE A 462 -15.06 12.64 4.63
CA ILE A 462 -14.09 13.50 5.32
C ILE A 462 -14.82 14.54 6.21
N ARG A 463 -15.87 15.22 5.69
CA ARG A 463 -16.69 16.15 6.48
C ARG A 463 -17.37 15.47 7.67
N TYR A 464 -17.86 14.24 7.44
CA TYR A 464 -18.47 13.44 8.50
C TYR A 464 -17.46 13.06 9.58
N THR A 465 -16.29 12.56 9.21
CA THR A 465 -15.23 12.18 10.16
C THR A 465 -14.69 13.41 10.91
N ASP A 466 -14.52 14.55 10.26
CA ASP A 466 -14.17 15.83 10.94
C ASP A 466 -15.21 16.22 12.00
N ASN A 467 -16.50 16.08 11.68
CA ASN A 467 -17.56 16.29 12.63
C ASN A 467 -17.57 15.27 13.78
N ALA A 468 -17.27 14.00 13.50
CA ALA A 468 -17.15 12.97 14.53
C ALA A 468 -15.97 13.25 15.47
N LEU A 469 -14.83 13.70 14.94
CA LEU A 469 -13.69 14.19 15.73
C LEU A 469 -14.07 15.39 16.59
N ARG A 470 -14.79 16.36 16.06
CA ARG A 470 -15.29 17.50 16.85
C ARG A 470 -16.12 17.05 18.05
N GLN A 471 -17.02 16.10 17.85
CA GLN A 471 -17.85 15.55 18.92
C GLN A 471 -17.01 14.77 19.94
N PHE A 472 -16.03 13.99 19.48
CA PHE A 472 -15.06 13.33 20.36
C PHE A 472 -14.32 14.31 21.24
N PHE A 473 -13.73 15.37 20.68
CA PHE A 473 -13.00 16.37 21.45
C PHE A 473 -13.91 17.16 22.40
N ASN A 474 -15.15 17.42 22.02
CA ASN A 474 -16.13 18.05 22.93
C ASN A 474 -16.37 17.18 24.17
N LYS A 475 -16.48 15.85 24.01
CA LYS A 475 -16.59 14.92 25.13
C LYS A 475 -15.27 14.80 25.89
N ALA A 476 -14.16 14.64 25.18
CA ALA A 476 -12.83 14.51 25.78
C ALA A 476 -12.49 15.69 26.70
N LYS A 477 -12.84 16.92 26.32
CA LYS A 477 -12.63 18.14 27.14
C LYS A 477 -13.29 18.07 28.52
N THR A 478 -14.33 17.26 28.71
CA THR A 478 -15.00 17.07 30.00
C THR A 478 -14.35 15.98 30.86
N MET A 479 -13.41 15.23 30.30
CA MET A 479 -12.77 14.08 30.96
C MET A 479 -11.55 14.52 31.79
N PRO A 480 -11.30 13.91 32.96
CA PRO A 480 -10.19 14.27 33.85
C PRO A 480 -8.81 14.05 33.25
N TRP A 481 -8.71 13.14 32.28
CA TRP A 481 -7.45 12.80 31.62
C TRP A 481 -7.07 13.81 30.51
N TYR A 482 -7.99 14.61 30.00
CA TYR A 482 -7.81 15.45 28.81
C TYR A 482 -6.59 16.39 28.89
N LYS A 483 -6.48 17.16 29.95
CA LYS A 483 -5.38 18.15 30.12
C LYS A 483 -4.01 17.50 30.25
N ASN A 484 -3.97 16.25 30.72
CA ASN A 484 -2.73 15.48 30.88
C ASN A 484 -2.51 14.50 29.70
N THR A 485 -2.89 14.89 28.50
CA THR A 485 -2.82 14.01 27.31
C THR A 485 -2.16 14.75 26.16
N ILE A 486 -1.25 14.05 25.44
CA ILE A 486 -0.82 14.44 24.11
C ILE A 486 -1.63 13.65 23.08
N PHE A 487 -2.23 14.37 22.14
CA PHE A 487 -2.95 13.80 21.00
C PHE A 487 -2.08 13.87 19.76
N VAL A 488 -1.97 12.76 19.05
CA VAL A 488 -1.35 12.67 17.74
C VAL A 488 -2.44 12.36 16.74
N ILE A 489 -2.55 13.16 15.69
CA ILE A 489 -3.55 12.98 14.63
C ILE A 489 -2.80 12.87 13.30
N THR A 490 -3.04 11.79 12.58
CA THR A 490 -2.47 11.53 11.25
C THR A 490 -3.46 10.73 10.43
N SER A 491 -3.23 10.59 9.12
CA SER A 491 -3.93 9.57 8.33
C SER A 491 -3.12 8.27 8.27
N ASP A 492 -3.74 7.21 7.82
CA ASP A 492 -3.02 5.97 7.45
C ASP A 492 -2.32 6.13 6.09
N HIS A 493 -3.06 6.61 5.10
CA HIS A 493 -2.60 6.96 3.75
C HIS A 493 -3.49 8.05 3.16
N THR A 494 -3.21 8.44 1.91
CA THR A 494 -4.09 9.31 1.10
C THR A 494 -4.98 8.45 0.19
N ASN A 495 -6.00 9.06 -0.41
CA ASN A 495 -6.93 8.38 -1.32
C ASN A 495 -7.15 9.21 -2.58
N GLN A 496 -8.41 9.47 -2.95
CA GLN A 496 -8.79 10.26 -4.11
C GLN A 496 -8.32 11.71 -3.97
N SER A 497 -8.00 12.33 -5.09
CA SER A 497 -7.55 13.72 -5.17
C SER A 497 -8.10 14.39 -6.42
N ASP A 498 -8.49 15.66 -6.33
CA ASP A 498 -8.94 16.49 -7.45
C ASP A 498 -7.98 17.65 -7.78
N HIS A 499 -6.89 17.81 -7.02
CA HIS A 499 -5.84 18.78 -7.31
C HIS A 499 -4.58 18.11 -7.86
N GLU A 500 -4.05 18.58 -8.98
CA GLU A 500 -2.89 18.02 -9.69
C GLU A 500 -1.67 17.78 -8.79
N TYR A 501 -1.39 18.69 -7.85
CA TYR A 501 -0.28 18.52 -6.92
C TYR A 501 -0.38 17.21 -6.13
N TYR A 502 -1.57 16.89 -5.62
CA TYR A 502 -1.82 15.68 -4.81
C TYR A 502 -1.92 14.40 -5.64
N GLN A 503 -2.00 14.53 -6.97
CA GLN A 503 -1.95 13.39 -7.92
C GLN A 503 -0.51 13.05 -8.36
N THR A 504 0.49 13.87 -7.98
CA THR A 504 1.90 13.57 -8.27
C THR A 504 2.41 12.39 -7.43
N ASP A 505 3.54 11.80 -7.84
CA ASP A 505 4.18 10.70 -7.13
C ASP A 505 4.51 11.02 -5.65
N LEU A 506 4.82 12.28 -5.34
CA LEU A 506 5.05 12.74 -3.97
C LEU A 506 3.75 13.21 -3.31
N GLY A 507 2.94 13.97 -4.03
CA GLY A 507 1.70 14.54 -3.52
C GLY A 507 0.72 13.47 -3.03
N GLY A 508 0.72 12.31 -3.71
CA GLY A 508 -0.02 11.12 -3.30
C GLY A 508 0.39 10.52 -1.93
N PHE A 509 1.44 11.02 -1.30
CA PHE A 509 1.85 10.64 0.07
C PHE A 509 1.64 11.77 1.09
N CYS A 510 1.11 12.92 0.71
CA CYS A 510 0.89 14.05 1.61
C CYS A 510 -0.15 13.72 2.68
N SER A 511 0.30 13.41 3.88
CA SER A 511 -0.47 13.03 5.07
C SER A 511 -0.26 14.04 6.19
N PRO A 512 -1.27 14.41 6.98
CA PRO A 512 -1.07 15.29 8.12
C PRO A 512 -0.28 14.59 9.23
N VAL A 513 0.59 15.33 9.90
CA VAL A 513 1.19 14.97 11.18
C VAL A 513 0.93 16.13 12.14
N ILE A 514 0.09 15.89 13.14
CA ILE A 514 -0.42 16.91 14.06
C ILE A 514 -0.21 16.44 15.49
N PHE A 515 0.50 17.24 16.30
CA PHE A 515 0.65 17.03 17.73
C PHE A 515 -0.12 18.11 18.48
N PHE A 516 -1.14 17.71 19.20
CA PHE A 516 -1.98 18.60 20.01
C PHE A 516 -1.81 18.27 21.49
N ASP A 517 -1.37 19.26 22.25
CA ASP A 517 -1.27 19.19 23.72
C ASP A 517 -2.13 20.27 24.36
N PRO A 518 -3.24 19.92 25.02
CA PRO A 518 -4.09 20.89 25.68
C PRO A 518 -3.42 21.69 26.81
N SER A 519 -2.29 21.19 27.35
CA SER A 519 -1.50 21.94 28.34
C SER A 519 -0.63 23.05 27.73
N GLY A 520 -0.40 23.00 26.39
CA GLY A 520 0.47 23.93 25.67
C GLY A 520 1.97 23.71 25.88
N GLU A 521 2.38 22.62 26.54
CA GLU A 521 3.79 22.28 26.71
C GLU A 521 4.43 21.85 25.37
N PHE A 522 3.68 21.15 24.51
CA PHE A 522 4.11 20.91 23.13
C PHE A 522 3.77 22.16 22.29
N LYS A 523 4.77 22.98 22.01
CA LYS A 523 4.58 24.31 21.40
C LYS A 523 3.86 24.23 20.07
N PRO A 524 2.70 24.89 19.90
CA PRO A 524 1.97 24.94 18.65
C PRO A 524 2.72 25.73 17.57
N GLY A 525 2.34 25.51 16.32
CA GLY A 525 2.82 26.23 15.14
C GLY A 525 3.11 25.31 13.98
N MET A 526 2.99 25.84 12.77
CA MET A 526 3.38 25.13 11.55
C MET A 526 4.88 25.25 11.33
N ARG A 527 5.55 24.12 11.18
CA ARG A 527 7.02 24.03 11.05
C ARG A 527 7.40 23.73 9.60
N ASP A 528 8.50 24.30 9.13
CA ASP A 528 9.08 24.07 7.81
C ASP A 528 10.00 22.82 7.76
N ALA A 529 9.86 21.91 8.70
CA ALA A 529 10.56 20.64 8.72
C ALA A 529 9.79 19.61 7.86
N ILE A 530 10.52 18.66 7.31
CA ILE A 530 9.95 17.48 6.65
C ILE A 530 9.61 16.48 7.75
N ALA A 531 8.38 15.99 7.74
CA ALA A 531 7.88 15.00 8.70
C ALA A 531 7.27 13.81 7.97
N GLN A 532 7.25 12.66 8.63
CA GLN A 532 6.60 11.46 8.11
C GLN A 532 6.02 10.62 9.26
N GLN A 533 5.17 9.67 8.94
CA GLN A 533 4.50 8.85 9.96
C GLN A 533 5.47 8.11 10.88
N ILE A 534 6.59 7.60 10.34
CA ILE A 534 7.59 6.89 11.14
C ILE A 534 8.30 7.78 12.18
N ASP A 535 8.17 9.11 12.07
CA ASP A 535 8.73 10.05 13.04
C ASP A 535 7.85 10.21 14.30
N ILE A 536 6.58 9.73 14.25
CA ILE A 536 5.60 9.90 15.34
C ILE A 536 6.09 9.21 16.61
N MET A 537 6.44 7.93 16.51
CA MET A 537 6.90 7.16 17.69
C MET A 537 8.16 7.79 18.32
N PRO A 538 9.26 8.08 17.61
CA PRO A 538 10.43 8.73 18.18
C PRO A 538 10.11 10.09 18.82
N THR A 539 9.26 10.90 18.17
CA THR A 539 8.88 12.23 18.66
C THR A 539 8.07 12.15 19.97
N VAL A 540 7.12 11.22 20.05
CA VAL A 540 6.32 11.01 21.27
C VAL A 540 7.18 10.49 22.41
N LEU A 541 8.05 9.52 22.16
CA LEU A 541 8.97 8.97 23.17
C LEU A 541 9.92 10.05 23.68
N SER A 542 10.48 10.88 22.79
CA SER A 542 11.33 12.03 23.14
C SER A 542 10.54 13.05 23.97
N TYR A 543 9.31 13.40 23.56
CA TYR A 543 8.45 14.34 24.30
C TYR A 543 8.17 13.88 25.73
N LEU A 544 7.99 12.57 25.94
CA LEU A 544 7.76 11.98 27.26
C LEU A 544 9.05 11.82 28.07
N GLY A 545 10.23 12.05 27.47
CA GLY A 545 11.52 11.86 28.14
C GLY A 545 11.88 10.40 28.33
N TYR A 546 11.57 9.56 27.34
CA TYR A 546 11.87 8.12 27.37
C TYR A 546 13.40 7.89 27.40
N ASP A 547 13.86 7.09 28.35
CA ASP A 547 15.29 6.94 28.69
C ASP A 547 15.89 5.56 28.31
N LYS A 548 15.21 4.78 27.48
CA LYS A 548 15.70 3.48 27.03
C LYS A 548 16.01 3.47 25.54
N LYS A 549 16.93 2.58 25.13
CA LYS A 549 17.22 2.35 23.72
C LYS A 549 16.08 1.61 23.05
N TYR A 550 15.74 2.03 21.83
CA TYR A 550 14.73 1.37 21.01
C TYR A 550 15.10 1.43 19.52
N VAL A 551 14.40 0.67 18.71
CA VAL A 551 14.51 0.69 17.24
C VAL A 551 13.32 1.44 16.67
N GLY A 552 13.60 2.42 15.79
CA GLY A 552 12.61 3.16 15.01
C GLY A 552 13.28 3.73 13.78
N PHE A 553 12.68 3.58 12.61
CA PHE A 553 13.28 4.05 11.35
C PHE A 553 13.14 5.56 11.14
N GLY A 554 12.25 6.24 11.84
CA GLY A 554 12.06 7.67 11.79
C GLY A 554 13.03 8.45 12.68
N ILE A 555 12.80 9.76 12.77
CA ILE A 555 13.59 10.70 13.55
C ILE A 555 12.73 11.38 14.62
N ASP A 556 13.38 11.92 15.63
CA ASP A 556 12.73 12.80 16.62
C ASP A 556 12.59 14.21 16.06
N LEU A 557 11.39 14.63 15.78
CA LEU A 557 11.07 15.96 15.22
C LEU A 557 11.21 17.11 16.23
N LEU A 558 11.40 16.82 17.53
CA LEU A 558 11.62 17.84 18.57
C LEU A 558 13.08 18.28 18.63
N THR A 559 14.01 17.34 18.47
CA THR A 559 15.45 17.60 18.64
C THR A 559 16.19 17.67 17.32
N THR A 560 15.65 17.10 16.24
CA THR A 560 16.28 17.15 14.91
C THR A 560 16.08 18.53 14.27
N PRO A 561 17.15 19.25 13.89
CA PRO A 561 17.03 20.51 13.17
C PRO A 561 16.27 20.33 11.84
N ALA A 562 15.47 21.33 11.45
CA ALA A 562 14.62 21.26 10.24
C ALA A 562 15.41 20.92 8.96
N LYS A 563 16.66 21.43 8.82
CA LYS A 563 17.55 21.14 7.67
C LYS A 563 17.98 19.67 7.58
N ASP A 564 17.93 18.93 8.68
CA ASP A 564 18.40 17.55 8.79
C ASP A 564 17.22 16.56 8.73
N THR A 565 15.98 17.05 8.73
CA THR A 565 14.78 16.22 8.58
C THR A 565 14.63 15.70 7.15
N TRP A 566 13.99 14.54 7.00
CA TRP A 566 13.82 13.85 5.73
C TRP A 566 12.57 12.97 5.77
N ALA A 567 12.16 12.51 4.59
CA ALA A 567 11.11 11.49 4.48
C ALA A 567 11.46 10.44 3.42
N VAL A 568 10.90 9.26 3.58
CA VAL A 568 11.07 8.15 2.65
C VAL A 568 9.75 7.42 2.45
N ASN A 569 9.48 7.03 1.21
CA ASN A 569 8.37 6.15 0.88
C ASN A 569 8.71 5.28 -0.34
N TYR A 570 7.82 4.36 -0.69
CA TYR A 570 8.02 3.44 -1.80
C TYR A 570 6.77 3.37 -2.67
N ILE A 571 6.96 3.51 -3.98
CA ILE A 571 5.89 3.40 -4.97
C ILE A 571 6.38 2.71 -6.24
N ASN A 572 5.67 1.68 -6.68
CA ASN A 572 5.87 1.03 -7.99
C ASN A 572 7.32 0.66 -8.34
N GLY A 573 8.10 0.21 -7.36
CA GLY A 573 9.51 -0.17 -7.56
C GLY A 573 10.50 0.95 -7.30
N PHE A 574 10.05 2.14 -6.93
CA PHE A 574 10.91 3.27 -6.60
C PHE A 574 10.88 3.59 -5.12
N TYR A 575 12.06 3.82 -4.58
CA TYR A 575 12.23 4.50 -3.29
C TYR A 575 12.25 6.00 -3.56
N GLN A 576 11.39 6.73 -2.89
CA GLN A 576 11.39 8.19 -2.89
C GLN A 576 12.06 8.67 -1.61
N TYR A 577 13.03 9.57 -1.75
CA TYR A 577 13.72 10.18 -0.61
C TYR A 577 13.62 11.70 -0.71
N VAL A 578 13.08 12.32 0.33
CA VAL A 578 12.81 13.75 0.40
C VAL A 578 13.74 14.36 1.45
N LYS A 579 14.55 15.35 1.06
CA LYS A 579 15.41 16.08 1.98
C LYS A 579 15.67 17.51 1.48
N GLY A 580 15.61 18.49 2.37
CA GLY A 580 15.78 19.90 2.00
C GLY A 580 14.73 20.33 0.96
N ASP A 581 15.17 20.72 -0.21
CA ASP A 581 14.29 21.13 -1.32
C ASP A 581 14.06 20.02 -2.36
N TYR A 582 14.66 18.83 -2.17
CA TYR A 582 14.77 17.82 -3.20
C TYR A 582 13.98 16.56 -2.89
N LEU A 583 13.39 16.00 -3.94
CA LEU A 583 12.87 14.65 -4.01
C LEU A 583 13.76 13.83 -4.93
N LEU A 584 14.32 12.73 -4.46
CA LEU A 584 15.04 11.74 -5.25
C LEU A 584 14.15 10.51 -5.48
N GLN A 585 14.14 9.99 -6.71
CA GLN A 585 13.51 8.71 -7.07
C GLN A 585 14.60 7.70 -7.46
N TRP A 586 14.73 6.64 -6.65
CA TRP A 586 15.74 5.59 -6.74
C TRP A 586 15.09 4.23 -7.04
N ASP A 587 15.53 3.53 -8.10
CA ASP A 587 14.96 2.23 -8.52
C ASP A 587 15.61 0.99 -7.87
N GLY A 588 16.46 1.20 -6.89
CA GLY A 588 17.29 0.15 -6.26
C GLY A 588 18.68 -0.01 -6.90
N GLN A 589 18.90 0.59 -8.07
CA GLN A 589 20.18 0.52 -8.81
C GLN A 589 20.72 1.90 -9.17
N LYS A 590 19.85 2.80 -9.65
CA LYS A 590 20.22 4.15 -10.08
C LYS A 590 19.12 5.17 -9.80
N THR A 591 19.51 6.43 -9.71
CA THR A 591 18.55 7.54 -9.72
C THR A 591 17.87 7.63 -11.07
N LYS A 592 16.54 7.64 -11.07
CA LYS A 592 15.71 7.86 -12.25
C LYS A 592 15.39 9.34 -12.43
N ALA A 593 15.08 10.01 -11.34
CA ALA A 593 14.76 11.44 -11.36
C ALA A 593 15.11 12.10 -10.02
N MET A 594 15.32 13.40 -10.06
CA MET A 594 15.40 14.27 -8.90
C MET A 594 14.71 15.59 -9.21
N TYR A 595 13.88 16.07 -8.29
CA TYR A 595 13.07 17.27 -8.49
C TYR A 595 13.27 18.25 -7.33
N ARG A 596 13.15 19.54 -7.61
CA ARG A 596 13.02 20.58 -6.57
C ARG A 596 11.56 20.71 -6.15
N PHE A 597 11.07 19.78 -5.34
CA PHE A 597 9.63 19.59 -5.06
C PHE A 597 8.95 20.81 -4.42
N ARG A 598 9.70 21.70 -3.75
CA ARG A 598 9.12 22.90 -3.14
C ARG A 598 8.76 23.97 -4.18
N THR A 599 9.42 24.00 -5.33
CA THR A 599 9.21 24.97 -6.42
C THR A 599 8.64 24.34 -7.67
N ASP A 600 8.95 23.07 -7.92
CA ASP A 600 8.41 22.27 -9.02
C ASP A 600 7.31 21.33 -8.49
N LEU A 601 6.16 21.92 -8.16
CA LEU A 601 5.07 21.22 -7.48
C LEU A 601 4.52 20.02 -8.27
N LEU A 602 4.63 20.07 -9.60
CA LEU A 602 4.13 19.00 -10.49
C LEU A 602 5.22 18.01 -10.93
N LEU A 603 6.43 18.13 -10.39
CA LEU A 603 7.57 17.24 -10.66
C LEU A 603 7.88 17.09 -12.16
N LYS A 604 7.90 18.22 -12.89
CA LYS A 604 8.12 18.25 -14.36
C LYS A 604 9.59 18.41 -14.73
N ASN A 605 10.42 18.97 -13.85
CA ASN A 605 11.79 19.37 -14.17
C ASN A 605 12.79 18.45 -13.46
N ASN A 606 13.22 17.39 -14.13
CA ASN A 606 14.25 16.51 -13.62
C ASN A 606 15.61 17.23 -13.58
N VAL A 607 16.20 17.36 -12.39
CA VAL A 607 17.48 18.02 -12.15
C VAL A 607 18.62 17.06 -11.75
N ALA A 608 18.42 15.76 -11.87
CA ALA A 608 19.37 14.74 -11.41
C ALA A 608 20.79 14.92 -11.98
N ASP A 609 20.90 15.27 -13.27
CA ASP A 609 22.19 15.47 -13.94
C ASP A 609 22.73 16.90 -13.76
N LYS A 610 21.86 17.84 -13.39
CA LYS A 610 22.27 19.26 -13.15
C LYS A 610 22.85 19.45 -11.75
N GLU A 611 22.52 18.57 -10.80
CA GLU A 611 22.90 18.68 -9.40
C GLU A 611 23.56 17.39 -8.86
N PRO A 612 24.67 16.95 -9.46
CA PRO A 612 25.27 15.64 -9.17
C PRO A 612 25.75 15.47 -7.73
N LYS A 613 26.18 16.54 -7.05
CA LYS A 613 26.62 16.48 -5.64
C LYS A 613 25.45 16.22 -4.70
N VAL A 614 24.32 16.90 -4.91
CA VAL A 614 23.11 16.71 -4.13
C VAL A 614 22.55 15.29 -4.36
N ARG A 615 22.50 14.87 -5.62
CA ARG A 615 22.09 13.53 -6.00
C ARG A 615 22.90 12.45 -5.29
N GLN A 616 24.24 12.54 -5.32
CA GLN A 616 25.13 11.57 -4.69
C GLN A 616 24.91 11.47 -3.17
N GLU A 617 24.72 12.60 -2.50
CA GLU A 617 24.45 12.60 -1.06
C GLU A 617 23.07 11.99 -0.75
N MET A 618 22.04 12.29 -1.53
CA MET A 618 20.71 11.71 -1.36
C MET A 618 20.72 10.20 -1.66
N GLU A 619 21.43 9.76 -2.71
CA GLU A 619 21.65 8.34 -3.00
C GLU A 619 22.35 7.63 -1.84
N ARG A 620 23.36 8.26 -1.26
CA ARG A 620 24.10 7.73 -0.11
C ARG A 620 23.16 7.45 1.06
N GLN A 621 22.29 8.39 1.38
CA GLN A 621 21.34 8.30 2.50
C GLN A 621 20.26 7.24 2.25
N VAL A 622 19.61 7.29 1.08
CA VAL A 622 18.52 6.33 0.78
C VAL A 622 19.02 4.89 0.72
N LYS A 623 20.22 4.65 0.17
CA LYS A 623 20.87 3.34 0.16
C LYS A 623 21.08 2.80 1.57
N ALA A 624 21.55 3.64 2.48
CA ALA A 624 21.78 3.26 3.88
C ALA A 624 20.47 2.91 4.59
N ILE A 625 19.41 3.70 4.38
CA ILE A 625 18.08 3.42 4.94
C ILE A 625 17.56 2.08 4.41
N ILE A 626 17.63 1.84 3.09
CA ILE A 626 17.17 0.60 2.45
C ILE A 626 17.94 -0.61 3.01
N GLN A 627 19.27 -0.55 3.05
CA GLN A 627 20.07 -1.67 3.55
C GLN A 627 19.78 -1.96 5.02
N SER A 628 19.74 -0.94 5.87
CA SER A 628 19.41 -1.07 7.29
C SER A 628 18.02 -1.70 7.48
N TYR A 629 17.03 -1.28 6.69
CA TYR A 629 15.68 -1.85 6.72
C TYR A 629 15.69 -3.33 6.33
N MET A 630 16.30 -3.67 5.19
CA MET A 630 16.33 -5.04 4.67
C MET A 630 17.07 -6.01 5.61
N GLU A 631 18.20 -5.57 6.19
CA GLU A 631 18.93 -6.36 7.18
C GLU A 631 18.10 -6.65 8.41
N ARG A 632 17.43 -5.63 8.95
CA ARG A 632 16.61 -5.79 10.16
C ARG A 632 15.39 -6.66 9.94
N MET A 633 14.74 -6.51 8.78
CA MET A 633 13.61 -7.36 8.37
C MET A 633 14.01 -8.83 8.21
N THR A 634 15.15 -9.10 7.59
CA THR A 634 15.60 -10.49 7.34
C THR A 634 16.25 -11.16 8.55
N GLN A 635 16.81 -10.37 9.47
CA GLN A 635 17.57 -10.87 10.63
C GLN A 635 16.79 -10.78 11.96
N ASN A 636 15.49 -10.44 11.92
CA ASN A 636 14.67 -10.26 13.12
C ASN A 636 15.28 -9.27 14.14
N ARG A 637 15.67 -8.07 13.66
CA ARG A 637 16.36 -7.05 14.46
C ARG A 637 15.54 -5.76 14.60
N LEU A 638 14.21 -5.88 14.72
CA LEU A 638 13.28 -4.76 14.87
C LEU A 638 13.03 -4.35 16.34
N VAL A 639 13.67 -5.02 17.27
CA VAL A 639 13.68 -4.68 18.70
C VAL A 639 15.12 -4.50 19.15
N TYR A 640 15.36 -3.52 20.03
CA TYR A 640 16.66 -3.38 20.66
C TYR A 640 16.83 -4.49 21.71
N ALA A 641 17.73 -5.44 21.44
CA ALA A 641 18.10 -6.48 22.38
C ALA A 641 19.32 -6.02 23.19
N ASN A 642 19.21 -5.96 24.52
CA ASN A 642 20.38 -5.81 25.38
C ASN A 642 21.26 -7.05 25.21
N GLU A 643 22.56 -6.87 24.94
CA GLU A 643 23.52 -7.98 24.76
C GLU A 643 23.59 -8.92 25.99
N ASN A 644 23.16 -8.45 27.15
CA ASN A 644 23.08 -9.24 28.38
C ASN A 644 22.01 -10.32 28.36
N ASN A 645 21.06 -10.32 27.43
CA ASN A 645 20.02 -11.37 27.30
C ASN A 645 20.38 -12.48 26.31
N LYS A 646 21.54 -12.43 25.65
CA LYS A 646 22.03 -13.51 24.78
C LYS A 646 22.65 -14.71 25.54
N LYS A 647 22.67 -14.66 26.89
CA LYS A 647 23.28 -15.71 27.75
C LYS A 647 22.25 -16.41 28.66
N LYS A 648 20.98 -16.42 28.27
CA LYS A 648 20.00 -17.30 28.93
C LYS A 648 19.31 -18.22 27.94
#